data_158855ddf42f57ec889a77ada350b284
#
_entry.id   158855ddf42f57ec889a77ada350b284
#
_cell.length_a   1.000
_cell.length_b   1.000
_cell.length_c   1.000
_cell.angle_alpha   90.00
_cell.angle_beta   90.00
_cell.angle_gamma   90.00
#
_symmetry.space_group_name_H-M   'P 1'
#
loop_
_entity.id
_entity.type
_entity.pdbx_description
1 polymer ?
#
loop_
_entity_poly.entity_id
_entity_poly.type
_entity_poly.pdbx_seq_one_letter_code
_entity_poly.pdbx_strand_id
1 'polypeptide(L)'
;MEDEKSSKDWPHDWIKKIRSRPARHSLSKRMRQVDLARQVGVDPRTVQQWESGDRLPSAGSLKRLIQVFLEEGLFLEGAQRKEAEELWLAVKRFSEARSATKREFPDFDVTWFETVALFEGSAQEGRVATQAVSVASKIPLPKLLSHFVGRSQPMADLKERLKIHSLVSIVGPGGIGKTSLAVRVASTLAETYSDGIWMFEFGAVKDHHFLGQFLLSTMGLQNQVNRTDLQTILDVVSNKRIMFIFDNCEHVIDACAALAESLLMAAPALSILVTSRESLNISGEYVYRLPPLSFPGKEYSLGELSEEEIKEFEAVQLFLERARLAAPEFQLTLPNLKLVGVICRKLEGIPLAIELAASRMSMLTLEQMEERLASLLTLLTAGKRNAVPRQKTLKSTIDWSYDLLTGKERLLLRRLSVFSGGFTLEAVEQICSCEPISSIVDDKLVREDMLDLLSGLANKSLVSIEISDDYHYIRYFMLETIKEYADEKMREETDDRNRHVLLERHAQYYSQILNRAEAKFRTRERNACLDEVRREYANLRSVMQWSYENAHANPIGLHMVSNLYWFWLHEGGLKEGLFWLNRFLESTVHEELPGGDFAKALHGRGVIQFVQGNVKDAMVSAARSVDLARDLNDSALLASSLRLMAFLYINQLHSEEAEPLVQESVDIARETKDMWNLAASLHAYGKLKLEQKEFHDASILLKESVYFFELVQDKWEVSGPYESLGYAALKLGQIDQSIECFKKSITISQIYKGTWILSRGIEGLAIAFWAKKAYPEATILLSAAEKCRESFGGAAIPNFPVEHNVALLDLQHVLNEQEMRDIWNKGKSLTKDQILAYSLET
;
A
#
# COMPACT_ATOMS: atom_id res chain seq x y z
N MET A 1 -18.05 -60.50 28.15
CA MET A 1 -18.77 -59.73 27.16
C MET A 1 -17.94 -58.48 26.92
N GLU A 2 -16.94 -58.58 26.10
CA GLU A 2 -16.92 -58.30 24.63
C GLU A 2 -17.27 -56.85 24.43
N ASP A 3 -16.28 -56.08 24.24
CA ASP A 3 -15.49 -55.74 23.06
C ASP A 3 -16.08 -54.49 22.37
N GLU A 4 -15.39 -53.40 22.58
CA GLU A 4 -15.15 -52.45 21.52
C GLU A 4 -13.76 -51.86 21.70
N LYS A 5 -12.78 -52.62 21.26
CA LYS A 5 -11.44 -52.14 20.90
C LYS A 5 -11.55 -51.41 19.59
N SER A 6 -12.00 -50.16 19.61
CA SER A 6 -11.74 -49.25 18.56
C SER A 6 -10.25 -48.86 18.62
N SER A 7 -9.50 -49.31 17.66
CA SER A 7 -8.13 -48.88 17.32
C SER A 7 -8.11 -47.40 17.05
N LYS A 8 -7.97 -46.56 18.05
CA LYS A 8 -7.83 -45.12 17.90
C LYS A 8 -6.49 -44.63 18.38
N ASP A 9 -5.63 -44.44 17.42
CA ASP A 9 -4.58 -43.44 17.29
C ASP A 9 -3.69 -43.29 18.53
N TRP A 10 -2.67 -44.10 18.62
CA TRP A 10 -1.58 -43.96 19.57
C TRP A 10 -0.77 -42.68 19.23
N PRO A 11 -0.29 -41.90 20.23
CA PRO A 11 0.44 -40.62 19.98
C PRO A 11 1.67 -40.80 19.08
N HIS A 12 2.35 -41.95 19.18
CA HIS A 12 3.50 -42.23 18.34
C HIS A 12 3.16 -42.37 16.85
N ASP A 13 1.98 -42.90 16.51
CA ASP A 13 1.53 -43.00 15.13
C ASP A 13 1.22 -41.61 14.55
N TRP A 14 0.69 -40.70 15.36
CA TRP A 14 0.45 -39.33 14.97
C TRP A 14 1.73 -38.58 14.65
N ILE A 15 2.75 -38.63 15.52
CA ILE A 15 4.04 -37.98 15.32
C ILE A 15 4.67 -38.46 14.01
N LYS A 16 4.72 -39.78 13.80
CA LYS A 16 5.29 -40.40 12.62
C LYS A 16 4.49 -40.05 11.36
N LYS A 17 3.16 -40.06 11.43
CA LYS A 17 2.24 -39.75 10.32
C LYS A 17 2.40 -38.29 9.86
N ILE A 18 2.42 -37.33 10.79
CA ILE A 18 2.59 -35.91 10.47
C ILE A 18 3.98 -35.68 9.89
N ARG A 19 5.07 -36.16 10.53
CA ARG A 19 6.43 -35.97 10.01
C ARG A 19 6.64 -36.55 8.61
N SER A 20 5.93 -37.63 8.27
CA SER A 20 6.07 -38.30 6.96
C SER A 20 5.35 -37.61 5.83
N ARG A 21 4.61 -36.54 6.09
CA ARG A 21 3.98 -35.75 5.04
C ARG A 21 5.01 -34.94 4.27
N PRO A 22 4.79 -34.62 3.00
CA PRO A 22 5.66 -33.71 2.25
C PRO A 22 5.61 -32.30 2.88
N ALA A 23 6.77 -31.71 3.13
CA ALA A 23 6.86 -30.34 3.60
C ALA A 23 6.39 -29.36 2.51
N ARG A 24 5.72 -28.30 2.92
CA ARG A 24 5.10 -27.30 2.01
C ARG A 24 6.10 -26.68 1.01
N HIS A 25 7.38 -26.57 1.41
CA HIS A 25 8.44 -25.96 0.59
C HIS A 25 9.25 -26.95 -0.26
N SER A 26 8.92 -28.25 -0.22
CA SER A 26 9.59 -29.28 -1.03
C SER A 26 8.67 -30.43 -1.31
N LEU A 27 8.00 -30.39 -2.45
CA LEU A 27 7.08 -31.45 -2.92
C LEU A 27 7.69 -32.87 -2.99
N SER A 28 9.00 -33.03 -2.71
CA SER A 28 9.71 -34.31 -2.81
C SER A 28 10.47 -34.75 -1.56
N LYS A 29 10.62 -33.88 -0.53
CA LYS A 29 11.39 -34.24 0.67
C LYS A 29 10.49 -34.40 1.91
N ARG A 30 10.46 -35.63 2.44
CA ARG A 30 9.91 -35.92 3.78
C ARG A 30 10.93 -35.54 4.84
N MET A 31 10.49 -34.99 5.95
CA MET A 31 11.37 -34.65 7.09
C MET A 31 11.97 -35.90 7.70
N ARG A 32 13.30 -35.95 7.88
CA ARG A 32 13.98 -37.04 8.54
C ARG A 32 13.95 -36.88 10.06
N GLN A 33 14.04 -38.00 10.82
CA GLN A 33 14.08 -37.94 12.29
C GLN A 33 15.22 -37.06 12.83
N VAL A 34 16.37 -37.08 12.17
CA VAL A 34 17.53 -36.26 12.54
C VAL A 34 17.30 -34.78 12.37
N ASP A 35 16.59 -34.40 11.29
CA ASP A 35 16.26 -33.00 10.99
C ASP A 35 15.20 -32.48 12.00
N LEU A 36 14.19 -33.30 12.31
CA LEU A 36 13.20 -32.99 13.35
C LEU A 36 13.84 -32.87 14.74
N ALA A 37 14.74 -33.77 15.09
CA ALA A 37 15.44 -33.76 16.37
C ALA A 37 16.25 -32.45 16.53
N ARG A 38 16.93 -32.02 15.48
CA ARG A 38 17.71 -30.77 15.46
C ARG A 38 16.84 -29.56 15.68
N GLN A 39 15.70 -29.49 15.01
CA GLN A 39 14.77 -28.33 15.08
C GLN A 39 14.06 -28.31 16.45
N VAL A 40 13.65 -29.45 16.99
CA VAL A 40 13.01 -29.53 18.32
C VAL A 40 14.05 -29.34 19.45
N GLY A 41 15.35 -29.47 19.16
CA GLY A 41 16.42 -29.35 20.16
C GLY A 41 16.55 -30.59 21.08
N VAL A 42 16.40 -31.78 20.51
CA VAL A 42 16.52 -33.05 21.22
C VAL A 42 17.47 -34.04 20.52
N ASP A 43 17.93 -35.10 21.20
CA ASP A 43 18.69 -36.15 20.56
C ASP A 43 17.84 -36.95 19.54
N PRO A 44 18.37 -37.33 18.36
CA PRO A 44 17.64 -38.14 17.39
C PRO A 44 17.02 -39.41 17.94
N ARG A 45 17.67 -40.05 18.92
CA ARG A 45 17.12 -41.21 19.62
C ARG A 45 15.85 -40.88 20.39
N THR A 46 15.72 -39.66 20.89
CA THR A 46 14.51 -39.20 21.58
C THR A 46 13.31 -39.14 20.64
N VAL A 47 13.51 -38.65 19.42
CA VAL A 47 12.44 -38.65 18.39
C VAL A 47 12.08 -40.08 18.00
N GLN A 48 13.06 -40.95 17.86
CA GLN A 48 12.82 -42.37 17.59
C GLN A 48 12.01 -43.04 18.73
N GLN A 49 12.30 -42.73 19.99
CA GLN A 49 11.53 -43.21 21.14
C GLN A 49 10.10 -42.65 21.19
N TRP A 50 9.88 -41.44 20.71
CA TRP A 50 8.54 -40.90 20.58
C TRP A 50 7.74 -41.62 19.48
N GLU A 51 8.37 -41.96 18.36
CA GLU A 51 7.74 -42.68 17.26
C GLU A 51 7.61 -44.18 17.46
N SER A 52 8.35 -44.76 18.42
CA SER A 52 8.17 -46.17 18.85
C SER A 52 7.20 -46.30 20.01
N GLY A 53 6.83 -45.17 20.65
CA GLY A 53 5.98 -45.18 21.82
C GLY A 53 6.68 -45.57 23.14
N ASP A 54 8.01 -45.75 23.12
CA ASP A 54 8.81 -46.07 24.31
C ASP A 54 8.83 -44.91 25.30
N ARG A 55 8.77 -43.68 24.78
CA ARG A 55 8.75 -42.44 25.56
C ARG A 55 7.77 -41.45 24.96
N LEU A 56 7.10 -40.65 25.80
CA LEU A 56 6.24 -39.57 25.38
C LEU A 56 7.00 -38.23 25.50
N PRO A 57 6.70 -37.26 24.60
CA PRO A 57 7.24 -35.91 24.74
C PRO A 57 6.67 -35.23 25.99
N SER A 58 7.49 -34.46 26.69
CA SER A 58 7.01 -33.52 27.72
C SER A 58 6.15 -32.44 27.11
N ALA A 59 5.35 -31.72 27.91
CA ALA A 59 4.52 -30.61 27.43
C ALA A 59 5.37 -29.57 26.69
N GLY A 60 6.56 -29.21 27.18
CA GLY A 60 7.46 -28.29 26.52
C GLY A 60 8.04 -28.82 25.20
N SER A 61 8.40 -30.11 25.16
CA SER A 61 8.86 -30.76 23.92
C SER A 61 7.74 -30.92 22.92
N LEU A 62 6.50 -31.14 23.37
CA LEU A 62 5.32 -31.24 22.51
C LEU A 62 4.94 -29.88 21.91
N LYS A 63 5.03 -28.79 22.67
CA LYS A 63 4.88 -27.41 22.13
C LYS A 63 5.91 -27.17 21.02
N ARG A 64 7.19 -27.46 21.23
CA ARG A 64 8.22 -27.30 20.18
C ARG A 64 7.97 -28.20 18.97
N LEU A 65 7.52 -29.44 19.18
CA LEU A 65 7.19 -30.36 18.10
C LEU A 65 6.05 -29.83 17.23
N ILE A 66 4.97 -29.34 17.86
CA ILE A 66 3.84 -28.72 17.17
C ILE A 66 4.28 -27.47 16.41
N GLN A 67 5.13 -26.67 17.02
CA GLN A 67 5.70 -25.48 16.38
C GLN A 67 6.48 -25.86 15.12
N VAL A 68 7.40 -26.83 15.19
CA VAL A 68 8.14 -27.30 14.00
C VAL A 68 7.21 -27.86 12.92
N PHE A 69 6.14 -28.56 13.29
CA PHE A 69 5.16 -29.08 12.32
C PHE A 69 4.35 -27.96 11.64
N LEU A 70 4.09 -26.87 12.35
CA LEU A 70 3.53 -25.67 11.77
C LEU A 70 4.52 -24.99 10.81
N GLU A 71 5.76 -24.75 11.25
CA GLU A 71 6.84 -24.10 10.50
C GLU A 71 7.14 -24.81 9.17
N GLU A 72 7.13 -26.12 9.18
CA GLU A 72 7.38 -26.92 7.98
C GLU A 72 6.09 -27.20 7.15
N GLY A 73 4.95 -26.69 7.61
CA GLY A 73 3.66 -26.87 6.95
C GLY A 73 3.21 -28.32 6.85
N LEU A 74 3.51 -29.13 7.88
CA LEU A 74 3.20 -30.56 7.91
C LEU A 74 1.77 -30.86 8.38
N PHE A 75 1.08 -29.90 9.00
CA PHE A 75 -0.35 -30.01 9.28
C PHE A 75 -1.18 -29.77 8.02
N LEU A 76 -2.37 -30.35 7.97
CA LEU A 76 -3.29 -30.16 6.84
C LEU A 76 -3.80 -28.71 6.81
N GLU A 77 -3.83 -28.13 5.63
CA GLU A 77 -4.31 -26.77 5.43
C GLU A 77 -5.77 -26.61 5.88
N GLY A 78 -6.06 -25.61 6.71
CA GLY A 78 -7.39 -25.40 7.29
C GLY A 78 -7.71 -26.31 8.49
N ALA A 79 -6.85 -27.30 8.83
CA ALA A 79 -7.06 -28.20 9.96
C ALA A 79 -5.92 -28.15 10.99
N GLN A 80 -4.99 -27.20 10.89
CA GLN A 80 -3.77 -27.12 11.71
C GLN A 80 -4.09 -27.15 13.22
N ARG A 81 -5.02 -26.32 13.66
CA ARG A 81 -5.43 -26.26 15.06
C ARG A 81 -6.01 -27.59 15.55
N LYS A 82 -6.91 -28.17 14.76
CA LYS A 82 -7.57 -29.44 15.09
C LYS A 82 -6.55 -30.57 15.21
N GLU A 83 -5.63 -30.69 14.28
CA GLU A 83 -4.58 -31.72 14.30
C GLU A 83 -3.59 -31.53 15.46
N ALA A 84 -3.22 -30.29 15.78
CA ALA A 84 -2.34 -29.99 16.93
C ALA A 84 -3.03 -30.29 18.24
N GLU A 85 -4.31 -29.96 18.40
CA GLU A 85 -5.12 -30.25 19.59
C GLU A 85 -5.35 -31.76 19.78
N GLU A 86 -5.64 -32.49 18.70
CA GLU A 86 -5.79 -33.96 18.73
C GLU A 86 -4.48 -34.63 19.13
N LEU A 87 -3.32 -34.20 18.58
CA LEU A 87 -1.99 -34.70 18.98
C LEU A 87 -1.72 -34.42 20.49
N TRP A 88 -2.03 -33.21 20.94
CA TRP A 88 -1.87 -32.81 22.34
C TRP A 88 -2.71 -33.70 23.28
N LEU A 89 -4.01 -33.84 22.96
CA LEU A 89 -4.91 -34.66 23.75
C LEU A 89 -4.54 -36.14 23.77
N ALA A 90 -4.02 -36.66 22.66
CA ALA A 90 -3.51 -38.03 22.62
C ALA A 90 -2.32 -38.21 23.58
N VAL A 91 -1.32 -37.30 23.55
CA VAL A 91 -0.18 -37.33 24.46
C VAL A 91 -0.62 -37.18 25.93
N LYS A 92 -1.56 -36.27 26.21
CA LYS A 92 -2.11 -36.07 27.57
C LYS A 92 -2.77 -37.33 28.12
N ARG A 93 -3.71 -37.94 27.39
CA ARG A 93 -4.39 -39.18 27.79
C ARG A 93 -3.41 -40.30 28.10
N PHE A 94 -2.37 -40.48 27.27
CA PHE A 94 -1.38 -41.51 27.48
C PHE A 94 -0.40 -41.19 28.61
N SER A 95 -0.06 -39.92 28.82
CA SER A 95 0.78 -39.48 29.93
C SER A 95 0.07 -39.70 31.27
N GLU A 96 -1.19 -39.40 31.38
CA GLU A 96 -2.01 -39.59 32.58
C GLU A 96 -2.25 -41.07 32.87
N ALA A 97 -2.44 -41.91 31.85
CA ALA A 97 -2.63 -43.35 31.99
C ALA A 97 -1.35 -44.09 32.45
N ARG A 98 -0.14 -43.58 32.16
CA ARG A 98 1.16 -44.17 32.52
C ARG A 98 1.78 -43.65 33.83
N SER A 99 1.24 -42.52 34.36
CA SER A 99 1.85 -41.89 35.56
C SER A 99 1.30 -42.52 36.82
N ALA A 100 2.17 -43.26 37.54
CA ALA A 100 1.91 -43.75 38.89
C ALA A 100 1.87 -42.61 39.94
N THR A 101 2.40 -41.45 39.62
CA THR A 101 2.33 -40.23 40.41
C THR A 101 1.48 -39.25 39.66
N LYS A 102 0.34 -38.81 40.22
CA LYS A 102 -0.63 -37.86 39.65
C LYS A 102 0.02 -36.50 39.30
N ARG A 103 0.93 -36.46 38.35
CA ARG A 103 1.31 -35.19 37.69
C ARG A 103 0.35 -34.98 36.55
N GLU A 104 -0.51 -34.00 36.70
CA GLU A 104 -1.42 -33.55 35.64
C GLU A 104 -0.62 -33.04 34.44
N PHE A 105 -0.91 -33.56 33.25
CA PHE A 105 -0.41 -33.01 32.01
C PHE A 105 -1.27 -31.79 31.67
N PRO A 106 -0.68 -30.62 31.37
CA PRO A 106 -1.43 -29.39 31.15
C PRO A 106 -2.42 -29.52 29.99
N ASP A 107 -3.50 -28.75 30.04
CA ASP A 107 -4.44 -28.64 28.94
C ASP A 107 -3.82 -27.99 27.70
N PHE A 108 -4.45 -28.19 26.53
CA PHE A 108 -3.99 -27.57 25.29
C PHE A 108 -4.21 -26.06 25.41
N ASP A 109 -3.13 -25.32 25.30
CA ASP A 109 -3.11 -23.88 25.39
C ASP A 109 -3.47 -23.29 24.00
N VAL A 110 -4.75 -23.01 23.81
CA VAL A 110 -5.30 -22.46 22.57
C VAL A 110 -4.67 -21.10 22.26
N THR A 111 -4.49 -20.28 23.29
CA THR A 111 -3.90 -18.93 23.12
C THR A 111 -2.45 -19.01 22.65
N TRP A 112 -1.68 -19.91 23.24
CA TRP A 112 -0.33 -20.19 22.76
C TRP A 112 -0.32 -20.71 21.31
N PHE A 113 -1.20 -21.66 20.98
CA PHE A 113 -1.26 -22.21 19.61
C PHE A 113 -1.64 -21.14 18.59
N GLU A 114 -2.67 -20.34 18.87
CA GLU A 114 -3.09 -19.25 17.99
C GLU A 114 -1.97 -18.20 17.84
N THR A 115 -1.25 -17.92 18.92
CA THR A 115 -0.09 -17.02 18.86
C THR A 115 0.99 -17.59 17.95
N VAL A 116 1.34 -18.87 18.08
CA VAL A 116 2.38 -19.52 17.24
C VAL A 116 1.90 -19.64 15.79
N ALA A 117 0.64 -20.00 15.55
CA ALA A 117 0.07 -20.13 14.23
C ALA A 117 -0.08 -18.75 13.52
N LEU A 118 -0.35 -17.67 14.26
CA LEU A 118 -0.35 -16.30 13.77
C LEU A 118 1.08 -15.79 13.50
N PHE A 119 2.06 -16.17 14.32
CA PHE A 119 3.47 -15.87 14.05
C PHE A 119 3.95 -16.56 12.77
N GLU A 120 3.38 -17.70 12.42
CA GLU A 120 3.72 -18.41 11.19
C GLU A 120 2.95 -17.87 9.96
N GLY A 121 1.73 -17.39 10.12
CA GLY A 121 1.06 -16.59 9.11
C GLY A 121 1.83 -15.29 8.81
N SER A 122 2.30 -14.60 9.85
CA SER A 122 3.12 -13.38 9.72
C SER A 122 4.59 -13.67 9.41
N ALA A 123 5.16 -14.82 9.78
CA ALA A 123 6.51 -15.25 9.39
C ALA A 123 6.54 -15.79 7.95
N GLN A 124 5.41 -16.21 7.38
CA GLN A 124 5.29 -16.47 5.93
C GLN A 124 5.19 -15.19 5.12
N GLU A 125 4.49 -14.16 5.59
CA GLU A 125 4.63 -12.81 5.05
C GLU A 125 6.03 -12.25 5.29
N GLY A 126 6.68 -12.54 6.41
CA GLY A 126 8.06 -12.19 6.74
C GLY A 126 9.14 -13.04 6.04
N ARG A 127 8.89 -14.31 5.67
CA ARG A 127 9.86 -15.15 4.94
C ARG A 127 9.81 -14.98 3.43
N VAL A 128 8.69 -14.52 2.88
CA VAL A 128 8.66 -13.93 1.54
C VAL A 128 9.34 -12.54 1.53
N ALA A 129 9.44 -11.88 2.69
CA ALA A 129 10.16 -10.61 2.86
C ALA A 129 11.66 -10.76 3.27
N THR A 130 12.16 -11.98 3.59
CA THR A 130 13.60 -12.21 3.86
C THR A 130 14.42 -12.63 2.63
N GLN A 131 13.82 -12.66 1.45
CA GLN A 131 14.61 -12.39 0.26
C GLN A 131 14.80 -10.88 0.18
N ALA A 132 16.00 -10.43 0.58
CA ALA A 132 16.54 -9.11 0.35
C ALA A 132 15.46 -8.04 0.14
N VAL A 133 15.12 -7.28 1.17
CA VAL A 133 14.69 -5.92 0.97
C VAL A 133 15.93 -5.15 0.44
N SER A 134 16.41 -5.55 -0.72
CA SER A 134 16.94 -4.62 -1.65
C SER A 134 15.78 -3.67 -1.90
N VAL A 135 15.93 -2.46 -1.47
CA VAL A 135 15.17 -1.28 -1.84
C VAL A 135 14.12 -1.58 -2.89
N ALA A 136 12.86 -1.44 -2.47
CA ALA A 136 11.64 -1.66 -3.20
C ALA A 136 11.34 -3.13 -3.58
N SER A 137 10.37 -3.68 -2.88
CA SER A 137 9.47 -4.65 -3.51
C SER A 137 9.13 -4.09 -4.89
N LYS A 138 9.51 -4.80 -5.96
CA LYS A 138 9.09 -4.46 -7.32
C LYS A 138 7.59 -4.25 -7.25
N ILE A 139 7.11 -3.00 -7.46
CA ILE A 139 5.67 -2.83 -7.64
C ILE A 139 5.37 -3.66 -8.87
N PRO A 140 4.51 -4.68 -8.78
CA PRO A 140 4.21 -5.48 -9.93
C PRO A 140 3.62 -4.55 -10.98
N LEU A 141 4.23 -4.50 -12.15
CA LEU A 141 3.63 -3.78 -13.29
C LEU A 141 2.21 -4.30 -13.47
N PRO A 142 1.24 -3.44 -13.80
CA PRO A 142 -0.13 -3.87 -14.05
C PRO A 142 -0.16 -5.05 -14.99
N LYS A 143 -0.83 -6.14 -14.59
CA LYS A 143 -1.00 -7.28 -15.48
C LYS A 143 -1.94 -6.87 -16.61
N LEU A 144 -1.47 -6.91 -17.83
CA LEU A 144 -2.33 -6.75 -18.99
C LEU A 144 -3.27 -7.96 -19.04
N LEU A 145 -4.52 -7.81 -18.64
CA LEU A 145 -5.53 -8.86 -18.60
C LEU A 145 -5.92 -9.32 -20.00
N SER A 146 -5.80 -8.46 -21.00
CA SER A 146 -6.04 -8.78 -22.38
C SER A 146 -4.74 -9.15 -23.10
N HIS A 147 -4.82 -10.08 -24.03
CA HIS A 147 -3.69 -10.44 -24.87
C HIS A 147 -3.21 -9.21 -25.66
N PHE A 148 -1.91 -8.94 -25.62
CA PHE A 148 -1.31 -7.80 -26.30
C PHE A 148 -1.05 -8.17 -27.77
N VAL A 149 -1.74 -7.48 -28.68
CA VAL A 149 -1.71 -7.77 -30.11
C VAL A 149 -0.80 -6.78 -30.86
N GLY A 150 0.07 -7.30 -31.73
CA GLY A 150 0.89 -6.48 -32.63
C GLY A 150 2.00 -5.70 -31.90
N ARG A 151 2.38 -4.54 -32.48
CA ARG A 151 3.38 -3.61 -31.93
C ARG A 151 4.81 -4.16 -31.86
N SER A 152 5.14 -5.18 -32.64
CA SER A 152 6.47 -5.79 -32.62
C SER A 152 7.57 -4.79 -32.98
N GLN A 153 7.35 -3.98 -34.02
CA GLN A 153 8.29 -2.95 -34.45
C GLN A 153 8.40 -1.80 -33.41
N PRO A 154 7.28 -1.17 -32.94
CA PRO A 154 7.35 -0.19 -31.87
C PRO A 154 8.04 -0.66 -30.59
N MET A 155 7.83 -1.94 -30.22
CA MET A 155 8.53 -2.54 -29.08
C MET A 155 10.04 -2.64 -29.29
N ALA A 156 10.47 -3.09 -30.48
CA ALA A 156 11.88 -3.18 -30.83
C ALA A 156 12.53 -1.80 -30.85
N ASP A 157 11.88 -0.83 -31.49
CA ASP A 157 12.37 0.55 -31.58
C ASP A 157 12.53 1.18 -30.18
N LEU A 158 11.53 1.06 -29.33
CA LEU A 158 11.57 1.61 -27.97
C LEU A 158 12.65 0.97 -27.12
N LYS A 159 12.88 -0.35 -27.24
CA LYS A 159 13.97 -1.02 -26.55
C LYS A 159 15.34 -0.50 -26.98
N GLU A 160 15.54 -0.27 -28.27
CA GLU A 160 16.80 0.31 -28.77
C GLU A 160 16.96 1.77 -28.32
N ARG A 161 15.89 2.56 -28.33
CA ARG A 161 15.95 3.95 -27.86
C ARG A 161 16.24 4.06 -26.36
N LEU A 162 15.66 3.20 -25.52
CA LEU A 162 15.93 3.14 -24.09
C LEU A 162 17.35 2.71 -23.72
N LYS A 163 18.10 2.10 -24.65
CA LYS A 163 19.54 1.86 -24.48
C LYS A 163 20.39 3.12 -24.67
N ILE A 164 19.91 4.06 -25.48
CA ILE A 164 20.65 5.25 -25.92
C ILE A 164 20.22 6.49 -25.14
N HIS A 165 18.92 6.61 -24.85
CA HIS A 165 18.33 7.78 -24.24
C HIS A 165 17.81 7.45 -22.84
N SER A 166 18.14 8.27 -21.88
CA SER A 166 17.62 8.15 -20.50
C SER A 166 16.16 8.63 -20.37
N LEU A 167 15.66 9.39 -21.34
CA LEU A 167 14.29 9.89 -21.40
C LEU A 167 13.67 9.56 -22.74
N VAL A 168 12.58 8.78 -22.70
CA VAL A 168 11.81 8.42 -23.90
C VAL A 168 10.34 8.71 -23.63
N SER A 169 9.74 9.54 -24.48
CA SER A 169 8.31 9.89 -24.38
C SER A 169 7.52 9.23 -25.50
N ILE A 170 6.58 8.36 -25.15
CA ILE A 170 5.60 7.78 -26.06
C ILE A 170 4.43 8.77 -26.20
N VAL A 171 4.34 9.41 -27.36
CA VAL A 171 3.37 10.46 -27.62
C VAL A 171 2.32 10.00 -28.63
N GLY A 172 1.06 10.33 -28.38
CA GLY A 172 -0.04 10.00 -29.29
C GLY A 172 -1.41 10.26 -28.69
N PRO A 173 -2.47 10.18 -29.49
CA PRO A 173 -3.85 10.44 -29.03
C PRO A 173 -4.30 9.45 -27.96
N GLY A 174 -5.36 9.79 -27.22
CA GLY A 174 -6.03 8.87 -26.30
C GLY A 174 -6.47 7.59 -27.01
N GLY A 175 -6.45 6.45 -26.32
CA GLY A 175 -6.89 5.19 -26.88
C GLY A 175 -5.96 4.52 -27.91
N ILE A 176 -4.78 5.10 -28.21
CA ILE A 176 -3.80 4.55 -29.16
C ILE A 176 -2.96 3.38 -28.57
N GLY A 177 -3.05 3.15 -27.25
CA GLY A 177 -2.34 2.07 -26.59
C GLY A 177 -0.96 2.45 -26.03
N LYS A 178 -0.71 3.70 -25.66
CA LYS A 178 0.56 4.19 -25.08
C LYS A 178 0.93 3.46 -23.80
N THR A 179 0.02 3.44 -22.84
CA THR A 179 0.19 2.78 -21.53
C THR A 179 0.45 1.29 -21.67
N SER A 180 -0.36 0.59 -22.47
CA SER A 180 -0.20 -0.85 -22.72
C SER A 180 1.16 -1.17 -23.34
N LEU A 181 1.64 -0.32 -24.27
CA LEU A 181 2.97 -0.47 -24.90
C LEU A 181 4.07 -0.22 -23.89
N ALA A 182 3.96 0.84 -23.07
CA ALA A 182 4.95 1.17 -22.02
C ALA A 182 5.11 0.03 -21.02
N VAL A 183 4.00 -0.51 -20.50
CA VAL A 183 3.99 -1.65 -19.57
C VAL A 183 4.61 -2.89 -20.23
N ARG A 184 4.27 -3.18 -21.49
CA ARG A 184 4.82 -4.33 -22.23
C ARG A 184 6.32 -4.21 -22.48
N VAL A 185 6.82 -3.05 -22.90
CA VAL A 185 8.24 -2.77 -23.07
C VAL A 185 8.96 -2.92 -21.74
N ALA A 186 8.47 -2.29 -20.69
CA ALA A 186 9.05 -2.37 -19.35
C ALA A 186 9.11 -3.80 -18.82
N SER A 187 8.06 -4.59 -19.00
CA SER A 187 8.04 -6.00 -18.59
C SER A 187 9.14 -6.82 -19.28
N THR A 188 9.44 -6.52 -20.55
CA THR A 188 10.53 -7.20 -21.27
C THR A 188 11.94 -6.74 -20.91
N LEU A 189 12.06 -5.56 -20.26
CA LEU A 189 13.32 -4.97 -19.82
C LEU A 189 13.57 -5.17 -18.32
N ALA A 190 12.73 -5.96 -17.63
CA ALA A 190 12.81 -6.15 -16.17
C ALA A 190 14.17 -6.69 -15.70
N GLU A 191 14.83 -7.54 -16.49
CA GLU A 191 16.19 -8.04 -16.20
C GLU A 191 17.28 -6.97 -16.40
N THR A 192 17.03 -5.98 -17.27
CA THR A 192 17.97 -4.89 -17.56
C THR A 192 18.00 -3.88 -16.42
N TYR A 193 16.87 -3.63 -15.77
CA TYR A 193 16.73 -2.71 -14.65
C TYR A 193 16.70 -3.50 -13.34
N SER A 194 17.89 -3.96 -12.92
CA SER A 194 18.09 -4.87 -11.79
C SER A 194 17.53 -4.35 -10.47
N ASP A 195 17.55 -3.03 -10.28
CA ASP A 195 17.09 -2.37 -9.06
C ASP A 195 15.59 -2.02 -9.07
N GLY A 196 14.89 -2.30 -10.18
CA GLY A 196 13.43 -2.25 -10.26
C GLY A 196 12.87 -1.31 -11.32
N ILE A 197 11.55 -1.45 -11.54
CA ILE A 197 10.76 -0.59 -12.42
C ILE A 197 9.57 -0.08 -11.61
N TRP A 198 9.33 1.22 -11.63
CA TRP A 198 8.18 1.86 -10.97
C TRP A 198 7.29 2.55 -11.98
N MET A 199 6.00 2.35 -11.84
CA MET A 199 4.98 3.03 -12.64
C MET A 199 4.22 4.03 -11.76
N PHE A 200 4.08 5.25 -12.28
CA PHE A 200 3.41 6.37 -11.64
C PHE A 200 2.30 6.85 -12.57
N GLU A 201 1.04 6.56 -12.19
CA GLU A 201 -0.15 6.96 -12.93
C GLU A 201 -0.60 8.35 -12.48
N PHE A 202 -0.24 9.36 -13.22
CA PHE A 202 -0.56 10.74 -12.83
C PHE A 202 -2.01 11.14 -13.08
N GLY A 203 -2.81 10.36 -13.78
CA GLY A 203 -4.23 10.64 -14.05
C GLY A 203 -5.06 11.02 -12.82
N ALA A 204 -4.70 10.49 -11.64
CA ALA A 204 -5.35 10.80 -10.37
C ALA A 204 -4.78 12.03 -9.64
N VAL A 205 -3.67 12.63 -10.12
CA VAL A 205 -2.98 13.75 -9.46
C VAL A 205 -3.37 15.04 -10.15
N LYS A 206 -4.32 15.79 -9.61
CA LYS A 206 -4.78 17.05 -10.20
C LYS A 206 -3.88 18.25 -9.89
N ASP A 207 -3.20 18.23 -8.74
CA ASP A 207 -2.32 19.32 -8.29
C ASP A 207 -0.85 18.92 -8.44
N HIS A 208 -0.13 19.64 -9.27
CA HIS A 208 1.27 19.41 -9.61
C HIS A 208 2.24 19.51 -8.41
N HIS A 209 1.86 20.21 -7.34
CA HIS A 209 2.69 20.35 -6.13
C HIS A 209 2.92 19.01 -5.42
N PHE A 210 2.08 18.00 -5.65
CA PHE A 210 2.18 16.70 -4.99
C PHE A 210 2.88 15.61 -5.79
N LEU A 211 3.42 15.93 -6.98
CA LEU A 211 4.09 14.90 -7.80
C LEU A 211 5.25 14.23 -7.07
N GLY A 212 6.13 15.00 -6.41
CA GLY A 212 7.24 14.43 -5.65
C GLY A 212 6.78 13.52 -4.52
N GLN A 213 5.77 13.95 -3.77
CA GLN A 213 5.18 13.16 -2.70
C GLN A 213 4.45 11.91 -3.24
N PHE A 214 3.80 12.02 -4.38
CA PHE A 214 3.17 10.87 -5.04
C PHE A 214 4.20 9.81 -5.43
N LEU A 215 5.37 10.24 -5.95
CA LEU A 215 6.49 9.32 -6.22
C LEU A 215 6.96 8.64 -4.93
N LEU A 216 7.19 9.41 -3.86
CA LEU A 216 7.62 8.87 -2.56
C LEU A 216 6.65 7.83 -2.01
N SER A 217 5.35 8.15 -1.98
CA SER A 217 4.32 7.25 -1.46
C SER A 217 4.23 5.97 -2.31
N THR A 218 4.27 6.09 -3.63
CA THR A 218 4.28 4.95 -4.55
C THR A 218 5.52 4.07 -4.36
N MET A 219 6.68 4.68 -4.08
CA MET A 219 7.92 3.96 -3.79
C MET A 219 7.97 3.40 -2.36
N GLY A 220 6.96 3.67 -1.52
CA GLY A 220 6.96 3.29 -0.11
C GLY A 220 8.02 4.02 0.71
N LEU A 221 8.40 5.23 0.28
CA LEU A 221 9.38 6.08 0.96
C LEU A 221 8.66 7.11 1.82
N GLN A 222 9.21 7.38 3.00
CA GLN A 222 8.69 8.42 3.89
C GLN A 222 9.43 9.75 3.66
N ASN A 223 8.69 10.84 3.79
CA ASN A 223 9.27 12.18 3.77
C ASN A 223 10.26 12.36 4.93
N GLN A 224 11.40 12.95 4.61
CA GLN A 224 12.44 13.23 5.60
C GLN A 224 12.30 14.67 6.11
N VAL A 225 12.46 14.85 7.41
CA VAL A 225 12.48 16.19 8.02
C VAL A 225 13.65 16.98 7.43
N ASN A 226 13.42 18.22 7.00
CA ASN A 226 14.40 19.11 6.37
C ASN A 226 14.95 18.68 4.99
N ARG A 227 14.27 17.75 4.27
CA ARG A 227 14.63 17.40 2.89
C ARG A 227 13.45 17.62 1.94
N THR A 228 13.78 17.91 0.69
CA THR A 228 12.76 17.95 -0.37
C THR A 228 12.41 16.53 -0.80
N ASP A 229 11.21 16.36 -1.37
CA ASP A 229 10.78 15.07 -1.93
C ASP A 229 11.78 14.56 -2.96
N LEU A 230 12.26 15.47 -3.82
CA LEU A 230 13.27 15.17 -4.84
C LEU A 230 14.58 14.66 -4.22
N GLN A 231 15.08 15.28 -3.16
CA GLN A 231 16.29 14.83 -2.47
C GLN A 231 16.13 13.42 -1.92
N THR A 232 14.97 13.12 -1.31
CA THR A 232 14.67 11.79 -0.78
C THR A 232 14.62 10.73 -1.88
N ILE A 233 14.03 11.05 -3.03
CA ILE A 233 14.00 10.15 -4.19
C ILE A 233 15.42 9.92 -4.71
N LEU A 234 16.20 10.99 -4.87
CA LEU A 234 17.57 10.95 -5.40
C LEU A 234 18.51 10.09 -4.55
N ASP A 235 18.40 10.14 -3.22
CA ASP A 235 19.20 9.29 -2.33
C ASP A 235 18.99 7.79 -2.59
N VAL A 236 17.76 7.45 -3.04
CA VAL A 236 17.40 6.06 -3.35
C VAL A 236 17.83 5.64 -4.75
N VAL A 237 17.76 6.55 -5.74
CA VAL A 237 17.93 6.20 -7.17
C VAL A 237 19.30 6.51 -7.74
N SER A 238 20.11 7.41 -7.13
CA SER A 238 21.35 7.97 -7.72
C SER A 238 22.37 6.94 -8.20
N ASN A 239 22.49 5.80 -7.52
CA ASN A 239 23.46 4.76 -7.81
C ASN A 239 22.81 3.45 -8.27
N LYS A 240 21.56 3.49 -8.74
CA LYS A 240 20.79 2.31 -9.08
C LYS A 240 20.33 2.33 -10.52
N ARG A 241 20.25 1.13 -11.10
CA ARG A 241 19.77 0.94 -12.45
C ARG A 241 18.25 0.71 -12.45
N ILE A 242 17.51 1.82 -12.47
CA ILE A 242 16.07 1.89 -12.27
C ILE A 242 15.38 2.44 -13.50
N MET A 243 14.15 2.00 -13.77
CA MET A 243 13.25 2.62 -14.74
C MET A 243 12.04 3.22 -14.03
N PHE A 244 11.72 4.47 -14.35
CA PHE A 244 10.44 5.10 -14.00
C PHE A 244 9.54 5.13 -15.23
N ILE A 245 8.26 4.81 -15.04
CA ILE A 245 7.21 5.00 -16.04
C ILE A 245 6.30 6.11 -15.52
N PHE A 246 6.28 7.22 -16.22
CA PHE A 246 5.38 8.36 -15.97
C PHE A 246 4.20 8.23 -16.93
N ASP A 247 3.06 7.75 -16.43
CA ASP A 247 1.89 7.50 -17.25
C ASP A 247 0.84 8.60 -17.12
N ASN A 248 0.26 8.96 -18.27
CA ASN A 248 -0.82 9.95 -18.36
C ASN A 248 -0.43 11.35 -17.86
N CYS A 249 0.68 11.90 -18.38
CA CYS A 249 1.26 13.18 -17.92
C CYS A 249 0.58 14.45 -18.46
N GLU A 250 -0.37 14.34 -19.39
CA GLU A 250 -0.89 15.47 -20.18
C GLU A 250 -1.46 16.64 -19.37
N HIS A 251 -2.03 16.40 -18.20
CA HIS A 251 -2.64 17.45 -17.34
C HIS A 251 -1.67 18.07 -16.31
N VAL A 252 -0.47 17.48 -16.15
CA VAL A 252 0.60 17.95 -15.26
C VAL A 252 1.95 18.02 -15.97
N ILE A 253 1.94 18.29 -17.27
CA ILE A 253 3.08 18.11 -18.17
C ILE A 253 4.29 18.95 -17.77
N ASP A 254 4.09 20.22 -17.44
CA ASP A 254 5.18 21.13 -17.05
C ASP A 254 5.85 20.67 -15.75
N ALA A 255 5.09 20.18 -14.80
CA ALA A 255 5.62 19.67 -13.55
C ALA A 255 6.32 18.30 -13.73
N CYS A 256 5.80 17.44 -14.61
CA CYS A 256 6.48 16.21 -15.00
C CYS A 256 7.80 16.50 -15.72
N ALA A 257 7.83 17.51 -16.56
CA ALA A 257 9.02 17.95 -17.27
C ALA A 257 10.12 18.40 -16.27
N ALA A 258 9.78 19.32 -15.36
CA ALA A 258 10.71 19.80 -14.34
C ALA A 258 11.19 18.68 -13.40
N LEU A 259 10.32 17.75 -13.04
CA LEU A 259 10.65 16.60 -12.19
C LEU A 259 11.59 15.63 -12.93
N ALA A 260 11.27 15.28 -14.18
CA ALA A 260 12.11 14.40 -15.00
C ALA A 260 13.50 14.97 -15.23
N GLU A 261 13.60 16.26 -15.57
CA GLU A 261 14.88 16.96 -15.76
C GLU A 261 15.73 16.92 -14.48
N SER A 262 15.15 17.26 -13.34
CA SER A 262 15.83 17.25 -12.05
C SER A 262 16.32 15.85 -11.65
N LEU A 263 15.52 14.81 -11.88
CA LEU A 263 15.87 13.42 -11.60
C LEU A 263 17.01 12.93 -12.50
N LEU A 264 16.95 13.20 -13.81
CA LEU A 264 17.93 12.74 -14.77
C LEU A 264 19.29 13.44 -14.63
N MET A 265 19.30 14.73 -14.25
CA MET A 265 20.54 15.45 -13.95
C MET A 265 21.30 14.86 -12.76
N ALA A 266 20.60 14.39 -11.74
CA ALA A 266 21.20 13.93 -10.51
C ALA A 266 21.37 12.39 -10.43
N ALA A 267 20.69 11.61 -11.29
CA ALA A 267 20.75 10.15 -11.32
C ALA A 267 21.03 9.63 -12.75
N PRO A 268 22.29 9.58 -13.20
CA PRO A 268 22.63 9.22 -14.59
C PRO A 268 22.26 7.80 -15.02
N ALA A 269 22.07 6.88 -14.06
CA ALA A 269 21.68 5.48 -14.33
C ALA A 269 20.14 5.27 -14.36
N LEU A 270 19.37 6.33 -14.08
CA LEU A 270 17.91 6.32 -14.16
C LEU A 270 17.46 6.43 -15.61
N SER A 271 16.45 5.66 -15.98
CA SER A 271 15.73 5.83 -17.25
C SER A 271 14.28 6.20 -16.96
N ILE A 272 13.73 7.12 -17.73
CA ILE A 272 12.33 7.55 -17.62
C ILE A 272 11.61 7.27 -18.93
N LEU A 273 10.52 6.53 -18.86
CA LEU A 273 9.59 6.27 -19.95
C LEU A 273 8.29 7.01 -19.69
N VAL A 274 7.94 7.93 -20.55
CA VAL A 274 6.76 8.80 -20.39
C VAL A 274 5.66 8.39 -21.35
N THR A 275 4.41 8.43 -20.93
CA THR A 275 3.26 8.41 -21.84
C THR A 275 2.44 9.68 -21.70
N SER A 276 2.17 10.33 -22.82
CA SER A 276 1.43 11.60 -22.86
C SER A 276 0.77 11.83 -24.21
N ARG A 277 -0.12 12.81 -24.30
CA ARG A 277 -0.66 13.31 -25.60
C ARG A 277 0.33 14.22 -26.31
N GLU A 278 1.23 14.84 -25.59
CA GLU A 278 2.27 15.74 -26.08
C GLU A 278 3.62 15.48 -25.40
N SER A 279 4.70 16.00 -25.95
CA SER A 279 6.06 15.84 -25.41
C SER A 279 6.31 16.72 -24.19
N LEU A 280 7.25 16.33 -23.33
CA LEU A 280 7.69 17.14 -22.19
C LEU A 280 8.48 18.40 -22.64
N ASN A 281 9.05 18.39 -23.85
CA ASN A 281 9.86 19.47 -24.44
C ASN A 281 11.10 19.84 -23.61
N ILE A 282 11.78 18.86 -23.03
CA ILE A 282 13.03 19.06 -22.28
C ILE A 282 14.24 18.48 -23.00
N SER A 283 15.42 18.97 -22.62
CA SER A 283 16.66 18.55 -23.24
C SER A 283 16.95 17.06 -23.03
N GLY A 284 17.37 16.36 -24.08
CA GLY A 284 17.65 14.91 -24.03
C GLY A 284 16.43 14.01 -24.18
N GLU A 285 15.23 14.57 -24.34
CA GLU A 285 14.01 13.80 -24.60
C GLU A 285 14.04 13.18 -26.00
N TYR A 286 13.82 11.87 -26.09
CA TYR A 286 13.52 11.20 -27.34
C TYR A 286 12.01 11.02 -27.48
N VAL A 287 11.41 11.70 -28.45
CA VAL A 287 9.96 11.65 -28.68
C VAL A 287 9.62 10.55 -29.67
N TYR A 288 8.97 9.48 -29.17
CA TYR A 288 8.44 8.39 -29.98
C TYR A 288 6.96 8.62 -30.27
N ARG A 289 6.64 9.03 -31.50
CA ARG A 289 5.24 9.20 -31.92
C ARG A 289 4.64 7.85 -32.26
N LEU A 290 3.76 7.34 -31.40
CA LEU A 290 3.14 6.03 -31.56
C LEU A 290 2.17 6.04 -32.75
N PRO A 291 2.44 5.27 -33.83
CA PRO A 291 1.48 5.15 -34.92
C PRO A 291 0.26 4.32 -34.52
N PRO A 292 -0.86 4.38 -35.22
CA PRO A 292 -1.94 3.39 -35.07
C PRO A 292 -1.44 1.98 -35.43
N LEU A 293 -2.27 0.98 -35.10
CA LEU A 293 -2.02 -0.38 -35.57
C LEU A 293 -2.05 -0.41 -37.09
N SER A 294 -1.23 -1.26 -37.70
CA SER A 294 -1.27 -1.44 -39.17
C SER A 294 -2.66 -1.88 -39.61
N PHE A 295 -3.17 -1.27 -40.66
CA PHE A 295 -4.48 -1.57 -41.24
C PHE A 295 -4.40 -1.47 -42.78
N PRO A 296 -5.28 -2.15 -43.54
CA PRO A 296 -5.28 -2.06 -45.00
C PRO A 296 -5.67 -0.66 -45.44
N GLY A 297 -4.71 0.16 -45.85
CA GLY A 297 -4.89 1.53 -46.30
C GLY A 297 -5.66 1.63 -47.64
N LYS A 298 -5.85 2.88 -48.15
CA LYS A 298 -6.58 3.12 -49.41
C LYS A 298 -5.81 2.63 -50.65
N GLU A 299 -4.51 2.45 -50.49
CA GLU A 299 -3.59 1.91 -51.50
C GLU A 299 -3.87 0.41 -51.78
N TYR A 300 -4.51 -0.28 -50.87
CA TYR A 300 -4.82 -1.69 -50.99
C TYR A 300 -6.26 -1.87 -51.51
N SER A 301 -6.40 -2.52 -52.65
CA SER A 301 -7.71 -3.08 -53.06
C SER A 301 -7.99 -4.37 -52.29
N LEU A 302 -8.85 -4.29 -51.27
CA LEU A 302 -9.22 -5.44 -50.44
C LEU A 302 -9.81 -6.61 -51.24
N GLY A 303 -10.23 -6.32 -52.48
CA GLY A 303 -10.69 -7.39 -53.43
C GLY A 303 -9.56 -8.28 -53.91
N GLU A 304 -8.32 -7.73 -53.99
CA GLU A 304 -7.14 -8.39 -54.56
C GLU A 304 -6.25 -9.05 -53.50
N LEU A 305 -6.40 -8.68 -52.20
CA LEU A 305 -5.66 -9.25 -51.10
C LEU A 305 -6.12 -10.68 -50.77
N SER A 306 -5.16 -11.57 -50.54
CA SER A 306 -5.38 -12.89 -50.00
C SER A 306 -5.84 -12.84 -48.52
N GLU A 307 -6.31 -13.96 -48.00
CA GLU A 307 -6.73 -14.12 -46.62
C GLU A 307 -5.56 -13.89 -45.66
N GLU A 308 -4.37 -14.40 -46.01
CA GLU A 308 -3.14 -14.32 -45.25
C GLU A 308 -2.67 -12.86 -45.14
N GLU A 309 -2.65 -12.13 -46.26
CA GLU A 309 -2.23 -10.71 -46.28
C GLU A 309 -3.17 -9.83 -45.44
N ILE A 310 -4.48 -10.09 -45.45
CA ILE A 310 -5.40 -9.31 -44.59
C ILE A 310 -5.20 -9.62 -43.11
N LYS A 311 -4.89 -10.86 -42.74
CA LYS A 311 -4.60 -11.26 -41.33
C LYS A 311 -3.27 -10.74 -40.81
N GLU A 312 -2.34 -10.33 -41.67
CA GLU A 312 -1.07 -9.72 -41.20
C GLU A 312 -1.25 -8.34 -40.60
N PHE A 313 -2.33 -7.63 -40.93
CA PHE A 313 -2.60 -6.31 -40.33
C PHE A 313 -2.96 -6.43 -38.85
N GLU A 314 -2.19 -5.72 -37.98
CA GLU A 314 -2.36 -5.73 -36.53
C GLU A 314 -3.77 -5.32 -36.10
N ALA A 315 -4.37 -4.33 -36.76
CA ALA A 315 -5.73 -3.88 -36.51
C ALA A 315 -6.77 -4.99 -36.74
N VAL A 316 -6.56 -5.79 -37.79
CA VAL A 316 -7.42 -6.93 -38.11
C VAL A 316 -7.25 -8.04 -37.06
N GLN A 317 -6.01 -8.33 -36.66
CA GLN A 317 -5.73 -9.32 -35.59
C GLN A 317 -6.44 -8.93 -34.30
N LEU A 318 -6.33 -7.66 -33.88
CA LEU A 318 -6.98 -7.17 -32.67
C LEU A 318 -8.52 -7.29 -32.79
N PHE A 319 -9.09 -6.87 -33.92
CA PHE A 319 -10.53 -7.00 -34.14
C PHE A 319 -10.99 -8.45 -34.03
N LEU A 320 -10.31 -9.38 -34.70
CA LEU A 320 -10.68 -10.81 -34.71
C LEU A 320 -10.58 -11.43 -33.33
N GLU A 321 -9.56 -11.08 -32.56
CA GLU A 321 -9.40 -11.56 -31.19
C GLU A 321 -10.56 -11.10 -30.30
N ARG A 322 -10.88 -9.81 -30.32
CA ARG A 322 -11.98 -9.24 -29.53
C ARG A 322 -13.35 -9.69 -30.01
N ALA A 323 -13.53 -9.82 -31.31
CA ALA A 323 -14.77 -10.34 -31.90
C ALA A 323 -15.08 -11.78 -31.47
N ARG A 324 -14.07 -12.64 -31.39
CA ARG A 324 -14.21 -14.02 -30.89
C ARG A 324 -14.61 -14.09 -29.42
N LEU A 325 -14.14 -13.15 -28.61
CA LEU A 325 -14.53 -13.05 -27.21
C LEU A 325 -16.00 -12.59 -27.07
N ALA A 326 -16.44 -11.65 -27.92
CA ALA A 326 -17.81 -11.11 -27.91
C ALA A 326 -18.83 -12.04 -28.58
N ALA A 327 -18.42 -12.80 -29.59
CA ALA A 327 -19.24 -13.71 -30.36
C ALA A 327 -18.44 -15.00 -30.66
N PRO A 328 -18.44 -15.99 -29.77
CA PRO A 328 -17.66 -17.22 -29.94
C PRO A 328 -18.01 -18.04 -31.20
N GLU A 329 -19.25 -17.91 -31.70
CA GLU A 329 -19.73 -18.57 -32.90
C GLU A 329 -19.35 -17.87 -34.21
N PHE A 330 -18.62 -16.74 -34.12
CA PHE A 330 -18.20 -15.96 -35.27
C PHE A 330 -17.27 -16.79 -36.18
N GLN A 331 -17.72 -17.07 -37.42
CA GLN A 331 -16.95 -17.83 -38.43
C GLN A 331 -16.16 -16.86 -39.31
N LEU A 332 -14.85 -17.12 -39.38
CA LEU A 332 -13.96 -16.37 -40.23
C LEU A 332 -14.05 -16.91 -41.68
N THR A 333 -14.71 -16.17 -42.52
CA THR A 333 -14.76 -16.40 -43.99
C THR A 333 -14.03 -15.27 -44.69
N LEU A 334 -13.59 -15.49 -45.94
CA LEU A 334 -12.92 -14.44 -46.72
C LEU A 334 -13.78 -13.18 -46.93
N PRO A 335 -15.10 -13.28 -47.20
CA PRO A 335 -15.95 -12.09 -47.20
C PRO A 335 -15.97 -11.33 -45.87
N ASN A 336 -16.14 -12.07 -44.75
CA ASN A 336 -16.11 -11.49 -43.40
C ASN A 336 -14.78 -10.80 -43.10
N LEU A 337 -13.67 -11.43 -43.47
CA LEU A 337 -12.34 -10.88 -43.27
C LEU A 337 -12.11 -9.59 -44.07
N LYS A 338 -12.59 -9.49 -45.26
CA LYS A 338 -12.57 -8.24 -46.09
C LYS A 338 -13.38 -7.13 -45.44
N LEU A 339 -14.55 -7.43 -44.89
CA LEU A 339 -15.38 -6.48 -44.16
C LEU A 339 -14.66 -5.99 -42.87
N VAL A 340 -14.02 -6.89 -42.14
CA VAL A 340 -13.17 -6.52 -41.00
C VAL A 340 -12.06 -5.56 -41.42
N GLY A 341 -11.41 -5.82 -42.56
CA GLY A 341 -10.41 -4.91 -43.13
C GLY A 341 -10.96 -3.52 -43.42
N VAL A 342 -12.18 -3.42 -43.99
CA VAL A 342 -12.87 -2.14 -44.22
C VAL A 342 -13.19 -1.44 -42.93
N ILE A 343 -13.68 -2.14 -41.92
CA ILE A 343 -14.01 -1.61 -40.60
C ILE A 343 -12.73 -1.07 -39.94
N CYS A 344 -11.64 -1.84 -39.89
CA CYS A 344 -10.37 -1.41 -39.35
C CYS A 344 -9.78 -0.16 -40.04
N ARG A 345 -9.98 -0.07 -41.36
CA ARG A 345 -9.62 1.13 -42.16
C ARG A 345 -10.45 2.36 -41.72
N LYS A 346 -11.77 2.21 -41.54
CA LYS A 346 -12.64 3.28 -41.08
C LYS A 346 -12.29 3.73 -39.67
N LEU A 347 -11.84 2.82 -38.81
CA LEU A 347 -11.39 3.09 -37.45
C LEU A 347 -9.94 3.56 -37.35
N GLU A 348 -9.28 3.79 -38.52
CA GLU A 348 -7.90 4.29 -38.63
C GLU A 348 -6.86 3.50 -37.81
N GLY A 349 -7.11 2.23 -37.54
CA GLY A 349 -6.23 1.40 -36.74
C GLY A 349 -6.10 1.81 -35.28
N ILE A 350 -7.05 2.57 -34.72
CA ILE A 350 -7.04 3.02 -33.32
C ILE A 350 -7.50 1.85 -32.43
N PRO A 351 -6.65 1.29 -31.53
CA PRO A 351 -6.98 0.11 -30.73
C PRO A 351 -8.29 0.20 -29.99
N LEU A 352 -8.51 1.29 -29.21
CA LEU A 352 -9.74 1.46 -28.44
C LEU A 352 -10.98 1.49 -29.33
N ALA A 353 -10.91 2.14 -30.49
CA ALA A 353 -12.01 2.18 -31.43
C ALA A 353 -12.32 0.77 -32.02
N ILE A 354 -11.26 -0.01 -32.28
CA ILE A 354 -11.40 -1.40 -32.76
C ILE A 354 -12.03 -2.28 -31.68
N GLU A 355 -11.59 -2.18 -30.43
CA GLU A 355 -12.13 -2.94 -29.30
C GLU A 355 -13.61 -2.62 -29.06
N LEU A 356 -13.97 -1.33 -29.08
CA LEU A 356 -15.36 -0.88 -28.99
C LEU A 356 -16.24 -1.41 -30.13
N ALA A 357 -15.72 -1.42 -31.35
CA ALA A 357 -16.45 -1.97 -32.48
C ALA A 357 -16.58 -3.51 -32.40
N ALA A 358 -15.48 -4.21 -32.12
CA ALA A 358 -15.48 -5.67 -32.05
C ALA A 358 -16.38 -6.21 -30.93
N SER A 359 -16.51 -5.48 -29.79
CA SER A 359 -17.41 -5.85 -28.69
C SER A 359 -18.90 -5.85 -29.10
N ARG A 360 -19.27 -5.22 -30.23
CA ARG A 360 -20.63 -5.18 -30.75
C ARG A 360 -20.99 -6.37 -31.66
N MET A 361 -20.05 -7.25 -31.94
CA MET A 361 -20.31 -8.47 -32.70
C MET A 361 -21.35 -9.39 -32.07
N SER A 362 -21.65 -9.23 -30.80
CA SER A 362 -22.75 -9.93 -30.12
C SER A 362 -24.15 -9.41 -30.51
N MET A 363 -24.23 -8.23 -31.14
CA MET A 363 -25.53 -7.55 -31.44
C MET A 363 -25.66 -7.12 -32.89
N LEU A 364 -24.57 -6.99 -33.63
CA LEU A 364 -24.54 -6.47 -35.01
C LEU A 364 -23.78 -7.39 -35.94
N THR A 365 -24.23 -7.52 -37.19
CA THR A 365 -23.41 -8.12 -38.24
C THR A 365 -22.32 -7.18 -38.73
N LEU A 366 -21.32 -7.70 -39.43
CA LEU A 366 -20.23 -6.88 -39.97
C LEU A 366 -20.75 -5.85 -40.98
N GLU A 367 -21.74 -6.19 -41.78
CA GLU A 367 -22.39 -5.32 -42.76
C GLU A 367 -23.10 -4.15 -42.06
N GLN A 368 -23.90 -4.45 -41.04
CA GLN A 368 -24.60 -3.43 -40.24
C GLN A 368 -23.60 -2.49 -39.52
N MET A 369 -22.48 -3.04 -39.06
CA MET A 369 -21.43 -2.24 -38.41
C MET A 369 -20.73 -1.33 -39.42
N GLU A 370 -20.39 -1.84 -40.59
CA GLU A 370 -19.75 -1.12 -41.69
C GLU A 370 -20.61 0.06 -42.16
N GLU A 371 -21.91 -0.17 -42.37
CA GLU A 371 -22.89 0.83 -42.80
C GLU A 371 -23.04 1.96 -41.77
N ARG A 372 -23.18 1.61 -40.49
CA ARG A 372 -23.32 2.60 -39.41
C ARG A 372 -22.07 3.44 -39.23
N LEU A 373 -20.88 2.83 -39.28
CA LEU A 373 -19.61 3.57 -39.24
C LEU A 373 -19.45 4.52 -40.42
N ALA A 374 -19.91 4.12 -41.60
CA ALA A 374 -19.90 5.00 -42.79
C ALA A 374 -20.76 6.25 -42.61
N SER A 375 -21.98 6.11 -42.07
CA SER A 375 -22.90 7.20 -41.83
C SER A 375 -22.40 8.19 -40.79
N LEU A 376 -21.85 7.70 -39.68
CA LEU A 376 -21.30 8.49 -38.59
C LEU A 376 -20.10 9.36 -39.01
N LEU A 377 -19.16 8.79 -39.73
CA LEU A 377 -17.95 9.49 -40.20
C LEU A 377 -18.33 10.55 -41.26
N THR A 378 -19.38 10.35 -42.02
CA THR A 378 -19.87 11.32 -43.02
C THR A 378 -20.51 12.56 -42.35
N LEU A 379 -21.30 12.36 -41.30
CA LEU A 379 -21.93 13.46 -40.53
C LEU A 379 -20.87 14.34 -39.83
N LEU A 380 -19.75 13.79 -39.39
CA LEU A 380 -18.71 14.50 -38.64
C LEU A 380 -17.70 15.25 -39.53
N THR A 381 -17.57 14.87 -40.80
CA THR A 381 -16.79 15.65 -41.77
C THR A 381 -17.45 17.01 -42.11
N ALA A 382 -18.73 17.18 -41.85
CA ALA A 382 -19.46 18.42 -42.02
C ALA A 382 -19.33 19.46 -40.87
N GLY A 383 -18.76 19.05 -39.66
CA GLY A 383 -18.64 19.91 -38.49
C GLY A 383 -17.19 20.23 -38.11
N LYS A 384 -16.95 21.42 -37.56
CA LYS A 384 -15.73 22.04 -37.03
C LYS A 384 -14.37 21.62 -37.64
N ARG A 385 -13.77 22.54 -38.39
CA ARG A 385 -12.52 22.35 -39.20
C ARG A 385 -11.22 22.12 -38.43
N ASN A 386 -11.14 22.29 -37.09
CA ASN A 386 -9.89 22.45 -36.37
C ASN A 386 -9.43 21.25 -35.53
N ALA A 387 -10.15 20.11 -35.49
CA ALA A 387 -9.71 18.93 -34.73
C ALA A 387 -8.93 17.93 -35.62
N VAL A 388 -7.89 17.29 -35.02
CA VAL A 388 -7.10 16.27 -35.72
C VAL A 388 -8.03 15.10 -36.12
N PRO A 389 -7.95 14.59 -37.38
CA PRO A 389 -8.87 13.54 -37.88
C PRO A 389 -9.05 12.36 -36.94
N ARG A 390 -7.98 11.85 -36.34
CA ARG A 390 -7.99 10.70 -35.42
C ARG A 390 -8.74 10.92 -34.12
N GLN A 391 -8.72 12.14 -33.56
CA GLN A 391 -9.52 12.47 -32.38
C GLN A 391 -11.03 12.50 -32.71
N LYS A 392 -11.38 12.93 -33.93
CA LYS A 392 -12.75 12.87 -34.43
C LYS A 392 -13.23 11.41 -34.57
N THR A 393 -12.40 10.54 -35.12
CA THR A 393 -12.72 9.12 -35.31
C THR A 393 -12.95 8.43 -33.95
N LEU A 394 -12.11 8.67 -32.96
CA LEU A 394 -12.26 8.10 -31.63
C LEU A 394 -13.52 8.60 -30.93
N LYS A 395 -13.75 9.94 -30.91
CA LYS A 395 -14.97 10.51 -30.32
C LYS A 395 -16.22 9.96 -30.98
N SER A 396 -16.22 9.86 -32.31
CA SER A 396 -17.34 9.27 -33.08
C SER A 396 -17.61 7.82 -32.72
N THR A 397 -16.55 7.03 -32.50
CA THR A 397 -16.69 5.63 -32.13
C THR A 397 -17.23 5.49 -30.71
N ILE A 398 -16.84 6.39 -29.80
CA ILE A 398 -17.38 6.42 -28.43
C ILE A 398 -18.85 6.91 -28.48
N ASP A 399 -19.18 7.96 -29.25
CA ASP A 399 -20.57 8.43 -29.47
C ASP A 399 -21.45 7.27 -29.97
N TRP A 400 -21.00 6.56 -31.00
CA TRP A 400 -21.72 5.40 -31.51
C TRP A 400 -21.90 4.29 -30.44
N SER A 401 -20.86 3.99 -29.68
CA SER A 401 -20.95 3.01 -28.60
C SER A 401 -21.94 3.48 -27.52
N TYR A 402 -21.96 4.77 -27.19
CA TYR A 402 -22.88 5.36 -26.25
C TYR A 402 -24.34 5.31 -26.75
N ASP A 403 -24.57 5.58 -28.04
CA ASP A 403 -25.89 5.54 -28.66
C ASP A 403 -26.50 4.14 -28.71
N LEU A 404 -25.67 3.11 -28.71
CA LEU A 404 -26.10 1.71 -28.63
C LEU A 404 -26.38 1.22 -27.20
N LEU A 405 -26.13 2.04 -26.18
CA LEU A 405 -26.47 1.72 -24.80
C LEU A 405 -27.98 1.88 -24.55
N THR A 406 -28.51 1.05 -23.67
CA THR A 406 -29.86 1.26 -23.11
C THR A 406 -29.90 2.54 -22.28
N GLY A 407 -31.08 3.10 -22.01
CA GLY A 407 -31.23 4.30 -21.17
C GLY A 407 -30.55 4.13 -19.80
N LYS A 408 -30.72 2.96 -19.15
CA LYS A 408 -30.11 2.64 -17.86
C LYS A 408 -28.58 2.56 -17.94
N GLU A 409 -28.03 1.95 -18.98
CA GLU A 409 -26.59 1.87 -19.18
C GLU A 409 -25.95 3.24 -19.42
N ARG A 410 -26.61 4.11 -20.24
CA ARG A 410 -26.15 5.49 -20.46
C ARG A 410 -26.11 6.26 -19.14
N LEU A 411 -27.18 6.15 -18.36
CA LEU A 411 -27.29 6.82 -17.08
C LEU A 411 -26.21 6.32 -16.11
N LEU A 412 -25.99 5.00 -16.03
CA LEU A 412 -24.91 4.46 -15.21
C LEU A 412 -23.54 4.93 -15.67
N LEU A 413 -23.23 4.86 -16.96
CA LEU A 413 -21.94 5.31 -17.52
C LEU A 413 -21.65 6.78 -17.16
N ARG A 414 -22.63 7.67 -17.28
CA ARG A 414 -22.52 9.07 -16.84
C ARG A 414 -22.21 9.18 -15.36
N ARG A 415 -22.95 8.44 -14.51
CA ARG A 415 -22.75 8.47 -13.05
C ARG A 415 -21.39 7.91 -12.62
N LEU A 416 -20.85 6.95 -13.35
CA LEU A 416 -19.51 6.39 -13.07
C LEU A 416 -18.37 7.42 -13.27
N SER A 417 -18.59 8.51 -14.00
CA SER A 417 -17.59 9.57 -14.19
C SER A 417 -17.17 10.27 -12.89
N VAL A 418 -17.97 10.16 -11.81
CA VAL A 418 -17.68 10.76 -10.51
C VAL A 418 -16.46 10.12 -9.83
N PHE A 419 -16.19 8.85 -10.13
CA PHE A 419 -15.09 8.13 -9.51
C PHE A 419 -13.72 8.58 -10.05
N SER A 420 -12.75 8.69 -9.14
CA SER A 420 -11.35 8.95 -9.46
C SER A 420 -10.53 7.69 -9.17
N GLY A 421 -9.95 7.10 -10.22
CA GLY A 421 -9.35 5.78 -10.11
C GLY A 421 -10.38 4.64 -10.21
N GLY A 422 -10.11 3.50 -9.57
CA GLY A 422 -11.03 2.37 -9.58
C GLY A 422 -12.16 2.51 -8.56
N PHE A 423 -13.18 1.68 -8.70
CA PHE A 423 -14.34 1.62 -7.80
C PHE A 423 -14.82 0.19 -7.60
N THR A 424 -15.55 -0.06 -6.52
CA THR A 424 -16.12 -1.37 -6.20
C THR A 424 -17.60 -1.44 -6.61
N LEU A 425 -18.16 -2.64 -6.71
CA LEU A 425 -19.60 -2.81 -6.92
C LEU A 425 -20.40 -2.13 -5.81
N GLU A 426 -19.98 -2.30 -4.55
CA GLU A 426 -20.63 -1.64 -3.41
C GLU A 426 -20.69 -0.12 -3.56
N ALA A 427 -19.58 0.51 -3.98
CA ALA A 427 -19.55 1.95 -4.24
C ALA A 427 -20.56 2.36 -5.32
N VAL A 428 -20.63 1.60 -6.41
CA VAL A 428 -21.62 1.85 -7.49
C VAL A 428 -23.06 1.69 -6.98
N GLU A 429 -23.33 0.64 -6.23
CA GLU A 429 -24.64 0.40 -5.62
C GLU A 429 -25.07 1.51 -4.66
N GLN A 430 -24.16 2.03 -3.86
CA GLN A 430 -24.45 3.08 -2.88
C GLN A 430 -24.56 4.48 -3.51
N ILE A 431 -23.73 4.77 -4.49
CA ILE A 431 -23.61 6.11 -5.06
C ILE A 431 -24.50 6.26 -6.29
N CYS A 432 -24.49 5.28 -7.19
CA CYS A 432 -25.14 5.38 -8.49
C CYS A 432 -26.60 4.92 -8.47
N SER A 433 -27.03 4.06 -7.49
CA SER A 433 -28.44 3.72 -7.35
C SER A 433 -29.20 4.86 -6.68
N CYS A 434 -30.17 5.41 -7.32
CA CYS A 434 -30.97 6.52 -6.78
C CYS A 434 -32.41 6.45 -7.19
N GLU A 435 -33.30 6.83 -6.27
CA GLU A 435 -34.59 7.34 -6.64
C GLU A 435 -34.45 8.71 -7.32
N PRO A 436 -35.14 8.98 -8.42
CA PRO A 436 -35.08 10.26 -9.08
C PRO A 436 -35.62 11.37 -8.17
N ILE A 437 -34.96 12.51 -8.13
CA ILE A 437 -35.46 13.72 -7.47
C ILE A 437 -36.60 14.35 -8.31
N SER A 438 -36.66 13.99 -9.60
CA SER A 438 -37.72 14.37 -10.52
C SER A 438 -38.69 13.21 -10.80
N SER A 439 -39.95 13.55 -11.03
CA SER A 439 -41.05 12.62 -11.30
C SER A 439 -40.98 11.88 -12.66
N ILE A 440 -39.82 11.88 -13.32
CA ILE A 440 -39.62 11.18 -14.61
C ILE A 440 -39.21 9.75 -14.31
N VAL A 441 -40.10 8.81 -14.59
CA VAL A 441 -40.00 7.37 -14.25
C VAL A 441 -38.81 6.64 -14.90
N ASP A 442 -38.25 7.17 -15.99
CA ASP A 442 -37.21 6.52 -16.79
C ASP A 442 -35.77 6.68 -16.24
N ASP A 443 -35.55 7.48 -15.22
CA ASP A 443 -34.21 7.77 -14.64
C ASP A 443 -33.88 6.97 -13.37
N LYS A 444 -34.60 5.87 -13.12
CA LYS A 444 -34.40 5.05 -11.90
C LYS A 444 -33.38 3.94 -12.13
N LEU A 445 -32.26 4.01 -11.42
CA LEU A 445 -31.33 2.88 -11.25
C LEU A 445 -31.54 2.26 -9.89
N VAL A 446 -31.95 1.00 -9.84
CA VAL A 446 -32.11 0.25 -8.59
C VAL A 446 -30.85 -0.56 -8.30
N ARG A 447 -30.59 -0.83 -7.04
CA ARG A 447 -29.38 -1.52 -6.57
C ARG A 447 -29.21 -2.88 -7.25
N GLU A 448 -30.29 -3.61 -7.41
CA GLU A 448 -30.32 -4.96 -7.96
C GLU A 448 -29.87 -5.02 -9.44
N ASP A 449 -30.04 -3.91 -10.19
CA ASP A 449 -29.63 -3.82 -11.60
C ASP A 449 -28.14 -3.56 -11.77
N MET A 450 -27.40 -3.10 -10.72
CA MET A 450 -26.03 -2.55 -10.86
C MET A 450 -25.04 -3.57 -11.38
N LEU A 451 -25.09 -4.80 -10.92
CA LEU A 451 -24.17 -5.85 -11.36
C LEU A 451 -24.39 -6.16 -12.86
N ASP A 452 -25.64 -6.27 -13.30
CA ASP A 452 -25.97 -6.58 -14.70
C ASP A 452 -25.59 -5.40 -15.62
N LEU A 453 -25.85 -4.19 -15.19
CA LEU A 453 -25.48 -2.99 -15.94
C LEU A 453 -23.96 -2.81 -16.05
N LEU A 454 -23.20 -3.03 -14.94
CA LEU A 454 -21.75 -3.02 -14.97
C LEU A 454 -21.18 -4.11 -15.88
N SER A 455 -21.76 -5.33 -15.80
CA SER A 455 -21.39 -6.43 -16.67
C SER A 455 -21.68 -6.08 -18.14
N GLY A 456 -22.81 -5.44 -18.41
CA GLY A 456 -23.17 -4.94 -19.73
C GLY A 456 -22.17 -3.90 -20.26
N LEU A 457 -21.75 -2.94 -19.43
CA LEU A 457 -20.73 -1.94 -19.77
C LEU A 457 -19.34 -2.56 -19.97
N ALA A 458 -18.98 -3.57 -19.15
CA ALA A 458 -17.73 -4.28 -19.28
C ALA A 458 -17.67 -5.11 -20.58
N ASN A 459 -18.73 -5.83 -20.90
CA ASN A 459 -18.86 -6.57 -22.16
C ASN A 459 -18.76 -5.66 -23.39
N LYS A 460 -19.12 -4.38 -23.23
CA LYS A 460 -19.04 -3.34 -24.26
C LYS A 460 -17.72 -2.59 -24.25
N SER A 461 -16.74 -3.03 -23.48
CA SER A 461 -15.38 -2.43 -23.33
C SER A 461 -15.40 -0.96 -22.87
N LEU A 462 -16.46 -0.53 -22.15
CA LEU A 462 -16.58 0.81 -21.57
C LEU A 462 -16.11 0.86 -20.11
N VAL A 463 -16.06 -0.29 -19.45
CA VAL A 463 -15.54 -0.50 -18.10
C VAL A 463 -14.60 -1.69 -18.13
N SER A 464 -13.48 -1.61 -17.45
CA SER A 464 -12.53 -2.71 -17.27
C SER A 464 -12.71 -3.32 -15.88
N ILE A 465 -12.44 -4.61 -15.74
CA ILE A 465 -12.52 -5.34 -14.46
C ILE A 465 -11.12 -5.79 -14.10
N GLU A 466 -10.72 -5.54 -12.87
CA GLU A 466 -9.48 -6.06 -12.27
C GLU A 466 -9.83 -6.96 -11.09
N ILE A 467 -9.25 -8.13 -11.07
CA ILE A 467 -9.44 -9.13 -10.02
C ILE A 467 -8.10 -9.32 -9.32
N SER A 468 -8.08 -9.22 -7.99
CA SER A 468 -6.86 -9.50 -7.23
C SER A 468 -6.42 -10.96 -7.41
N ASP A 469 -5.10 -11.22 -7.32
CA ASP A 469 -4.52 -12.57 -7.53
C ASP A 469 -5.11 -13.64 -6.60
N ASP A 470 -5.58 -13.24 -5.42
CA ASP A 470 -6.22 -14.09 -4.41
C ASP A 470 -7.75 -14.07 -4.45
N TYR A 471 -8.35 -13.42 -5.45
CA TYR A 471 -9.79 -13.22 -5.59
C TYR A 471 -10.48 -12.54 -4.39
N HIS A 472 -9.73 -11.83 -3.55
CA HIS A 472 -10.31 -11.17 -2.37
C HIS A 472 -11.07 -9.89 -2.69
N TYR A 473 -10.79 -9.25 -3.83
CA TYR A 473 -11.56 -8.09 -4.28
C TYR A 473 -11.62 -7.99 -5.81
N ILE A 474 -12.69 -7.38 -6.28
CA ILE A 474 -12.92 -7.01 -7.68
C ILE A 474 -13.03 -5.49 -7.75
N ARG A 475 -12.29 -4.86 -8.65
CA ARG A 475 -12.39 -3.42 -8.93
C ARG A 475 -12.74 -3.19 -10.38
N TYR A 476 -13.48 -2.12 -10.60
CA TYR A 476 -13.89 -1.65 -11.92
C TYR A 476 -13.15 -0.36 -12.22
N PHE A 477 -12.78 -0.17 -13.49
CA PHE A 477 -12.04 1.00 -13.95
C PHE A 477 -12.64 1.51 -15.25
N MET A 478 -12.59 2.83 -15.44
CA MET A 478 -12.86 3.44 -16.73
C MET A 478 -11.55 3.96 -17.33
N LEU A 479 -11.33 3.73 -18.61
CA LEU A 479 -10.25 4.39 -19.32
C LEU A 479 -10.48 5.92 -19.29
N GLU A 480 -9.40 6.68 -19.09
CA GLU A 480 -9.52 8.15 -18.91
C GLU A 480 -10.29 8.82 -20.05
N THR A 481 -10.03 8.42 -21.30
CA THR A 481 -10.77 8.92 -22.47
C THR A 481 -12.28 8.65 -22.40
N ILE A 482 -12.70 7.50 -21.87
CA ILE A 482 -14.10 7.14 -21.68
C ILE A 482 -14.70 7.93 -20.51
N LYS A 483 -13.93 8.12 -19.45
CA LYS A 483 -14.33 8.92 -18.29
C LYS A 483 -14.51 10.39 -18.65
N GLU A 484 -13.56 11.00 -19.40
CA GLU A 484 -13.69 12.37 -19.93
C GLU A 484 -14.97 12.52 -20.76
N TYR A 485 -15.25 11.53 -21.63
CA TYR A 485 -16.49 11.52 -22.44
C TYR A 485 -17.74 11.37 -21.57
N ALA A 486 -17.73 10.48 -20.59
CA ALA A 486 -18.86 10.27 -19.68
C ALA A 486 -19.13 11.53 -18.81
N ASP A 487 -18.09 12.25 -18.38
CA ASP A 487 -18.21 13.52 -17.65
C ASP A 487 -18.76 14.64 -18.57
N GLU A 488 -18.31 14.71 -19.85
CA GLU A 488 -18.88 15.61 -20.85
C GLU A 488 -20.40 15.34 -21.00
N LYS A 489 -20.80 14.07 -21.16
CA LYS A 489 -22.20 13.67 -21.26
C LYS A 489 -23.00 13.90 -19.96
N MET A 490 -22.36 13.74 -18.82
CA MET A 490 -22.94 14.05 -17.52
C MET A 490 -23.29 15.54 -17.41
N ARG A 491 -22.43 16.43 -17.93
CA ARG A 491 -22.69 17.89 -17.95
C ARG A 491 -23.74 18.29 -18.98
N GLU A 492 -23.77 17.62 -20.15
CA GLU A 492 -24.72 17.93 -21.23
C GLU A 492 -26.13 17.42 -20.95
N GLU A 493 -26.28 16.21 -20.41
CA GLU A 493 -27.55 15.48 -20.35
C GLU A 493 -28.13 15.37 -18.92
N THR A 494 -27.44 15.90 -17.90
CA THR A 494 -27.90 15.83 -16.50
C THR A 494 -27.99 17.24 -15.93
N ASP A 495 -29.09 17.56 -15.24
CA ASP A 495 -29.19 18.87 -14.60
C ASP A 495 -28.20 19.03 -13.45
N ASP A 496 -27.80 20.24 -13.15
CA ASP A 496 -26.79 20.55 -12.12
C ASP A 496 -27.20 20.06 -10.73
N ARG A 497 -28.48 19.98 -10.42
CA ARG A 497 -28.99 19.51 -9.13
C ARG A 497 -28.75 18.00 -8.96
N ASN A 498 -29.08 17.21 -9.98
CA ASN A 498 -28.87 15.76 -9.96
C ASN A 498 -27.37 15.41 -9.91
N ARG A 499 -26.56 16.20 -10.63
CA ARG A 499 -25.10 16.08 -10.56
C ARG A 499 -24.57 16.40 -9.17
N HIS A 500 -25.05 17.46 -8.55
CA HIS A 500 -24.65 17.84 -7.18
C HIS A 500 -25.01 16.76 -6.17
N VAL A 501 -26.21 16.21 -6.22
CA VAL A 501 -26.64 15.10 -5.35
C VAL A 501 -25.76 13.86 -5.53
N LEU A 502 -25.34 13.55 -6.75
CA LEU A 502 -24.42 12.43 -7.00
C LEU A 502 -23.05 12.65 -6.34
N LEU A 503 -22.48 13.86 -6.48
CA LEU A 503 -21.21 14.24 -5.85
C LEU A 503 -21.29 14.24 -4.32
N GLU A 504 -22.42 14.69 -3.78
CA GLU A 504 -22.67 14.66 -2.33
C GLU A 504 -22.74 13.21 -1.79
N ARG A 505 -23.39 12.29 -2.50
CA ARG A 505 -23.42 10.86 -2.14
C ARG A 505 -22.05 10.22 -2.24
N HIS A 506 -21.30 10.57 -3.29
CA HIS A 506 -19.92 10.15 -3.42
C HIS A 506 -19.09 10.60 -2.21
N ALA A 507 -19.25 11.83 -1.78
CA ALA A 507 -18.57 12.38 -0.62
C ALA A 507 -19.01 11.69 0.68
N GLN A 508 -20.30 11.47 0.88
CA GLN A 508 -20.84 10.78 2.06
C GLN A 508 -20.35 9.33 2.14
N TYR A 509 -20.34 8.59 1.02
CA TYR A 509 -19.88 7.22 0.97
C TYR A 509 -18.41 7.09 1.38
N TYR A 510 -17.53 7.91 0.79
CA TYR A 510 -16.10 7.88 1.11
C TYR A 510 -15.79 8.42 2.50
N SER A 511 -16.57 9.37 3.00
CA SER A 511 -16.51 9.80 4.42
C SER A 511 -16.85 8.66 5.38
N GLN A 512 -17.86 7.83 5.06
CA GLN A 512 -18.22 6.66 5.88
C GLN A 512 -17.14 5.57 5.86
N ILE A 513 -16.47 5.35 4.73
CA ILE A 513 -15.30 4.44 4.67
C ILE A 513 -14.23 4.93 5.64
N LEU A 514 -13.95 6.23 5.64
CA LEU A 514 -12.95 6.83 6.52
C LEU A 514 -13.32 6.70 8.00
N ASN A 515 -14.58 6.88 8.36
CA ASN A 515 -15.06 6.69 9.72
C ASN A 515 -14.87 5.24 10.22
N ARG A 516 -15.15 4.28 9.36
CA ARG A 516 -14.93 2.86 9.67
C ARG A 516 -13.44 2.54 9.83
N ALA A 517 -12.60 3.14 9.00
CA ALA A 517 -11.15 2.97 9.05
C ALA A 517 -10.55 3.64 10.30
N GLU A 518 -10.99 4.84 10.65
CA GLU A 518 -10.49 5.60 11.81
C GLU A 518 -10.68 4.83 13.12
N ALA A 519 -11.86 4.22 13.31
CA ALA A 519 -12.15 3.39 14.48
C ALA A 519 -11.17 2.21 14.64
N LYS A 520 -10.53 1.79 13.56
CA LYS A 520 -9.64 0.63 13.50
C LYS A 520 -8.14 0.99 13.45
N PHE A 521 -7.78 2.25 13.19
CA PHE A 521 -6.38 2.68 13.15
C PHE A 521 -5.61 2.43 14.45
N ARG A 522 -6.32 2.32 15.57
CA ARG A 522 -5.75 2.06 16.90
C ARG A 522 -5.92 0.59 17.33
N THR A 523 -6.08 -0.32 16.38
CA THR A 523 -6.30 -1.75 16.63
C THR A 523 -5.36 -2.62 15.80
N ARG A 524 -5.44 -3.94 16.00
CA ARG A 524 -4.72 -4.94 15.17
C ARG A 524 -5.07 -4.86 13.67
N GLU A 525 -6.22 -4.30 13.31
CA GLU A 525 -6.70 -4.20 11.93
C GLU A 525 -6.11 -3.01 11.16
N ARG A 526 -5.23 -2.22 11.79
CA ARG A 526 -4.60 -1.01 11.22
C ARG A 526 -4.10 -1.19 9.80
N ASN A 527 -3.29 -2.23 9.53
CA ASN A 527 -2.68 -2.42 8.21
C ASN A 527 -3.74 -2.66 7.12
N ALA A 528 -4.74 -3.50 7.41
CA ALA A 528 -5.85 -3.74 6.48
C ALA A 528 -6.63 -2.45 6.17
N CYS A 529 -6.82 -1.60 7.18
CA CYS A 529 -7.49 -0.30 7.01
C CYS A 529 -6.64 0.70 6.24
N LEU A 530 -5.33 0.75 6.51
CA LEU A 530 -4.40 1.59 5.71
C LEU A 530 -4.40 1.16 4.25
N ASP A 531 -4.42 -0.15 3.96
CA ASP A 531 -4.52 -0.69 2.61
C ASP A 531 -5.86 -0.32 1.95
N GLU A 532 -6.97 -0.37 2.69
CA GLU A 532 -8.29 0.07 2.20
C GLU A 532 -8.27 1.56 1.85
N VAL A 533 -7.80 2.42 2.76
CA VAL A 533 -7.68 3.86 2.53
C VAL A 533 -6.75 4.16 1.35
N ARG A 534 -5.63 3.45 1.23
CA ARG A 534 -4.69 3.60 0.10
C ARG A 534 -5.34 3.29 -1.23
N ARG A 535 -6.11 2.21 -1.32
CA ARG A 535 -6.83 1.83 -2.55
C ARG A 535 -7.88 2.87 -2.96
N GLU A 536 -8.53 3.50 -1.98
CA GLU A 536 -9.58 4.50 -2.22
C GLU A 536 -9.06 5.94 -2.24
N TYR A 537 -7.74 6.14 -2.06
CA TYR A 537 -7.17 7.47 -1.84
C TYR A 537 -7.41 8.46 -2.99
N ALA A 538 -7.45 7.98 -4.24
CA ALA A 538 -7.80 8.81 -5.39
C ALA A 538 -9.23 9.37 -5.30
N ASN A 539 -10.18 8.55 -4.87
CA ASN A 539 -11.57 8.97 -4.62
C ASN A 539 -11.65 9.92 -3.43
N LEU A 540 -10.97 9.62 -2.32
CA LEU A 540 -10.91 10.48 -1.13
C LEU A 540 -10.32 11.87 -1.47
N ARG A 541 -9.26 11.92 -2.27
CA ARG A 541 -8.67 13.17 -2.75
C ARG A 541 -9.65 13.97 -3.62
N SER A 542 -10.39 13.29 -4.50
CA SER A 542 -11.42 13.93 -5.32
C SER A 542 -12.53 14.54 -4.47
N VAL A 543 -12.95 13.85 -3.40
CA VAL A 543 -13.95 14.36 -2.44
C VAL A 543 -13.42 15.58 -1.69
N MET A 544 -12.19 15.54 -1.18
CA MET A 544 -11.59 16.68 -0.49
C MET A 544 -11.54 17.91 -1.40
N GLN A 545 -11.10 17.74 -2.65
CA GLN A 545 -11.06 18.83 -3.62
C GLN A 545 -12.47 19.41 -3.90
N TRP A 546 -13.44 18.54 -4.16
CA TRP A 546 -14.82 18.95 -4.39
C TRP A 546 -15.42 19.64 -3.15
N SER A 547 -15.19 19.10 -1.96
CA SER A 547 -15.70 19.69 -0.72
C SER A 547 -15.09 21.07 -0.43
N TYR A 548 -13.82 21.28 -0.77
CA TYR A 548 -13.17 22.58 -0.64
C TYR A 548 -13.72 23.62 -1.62
N GLU A 549 -14.00 23.21 -2.85
CA GLU A 549 -14.56 24.09 -3.90
C GLU A 549 -16.05 24.45 -3.65
N ASN A 550 -16.74 23.71 -2.78
CA ASN A 550 -18.17 23.89 -2.50
C ASN A 550 -18.41 24.14 -1.00
N ALA A 551 -18.70 25.39 -0.65
CA ALA A 551 -18.84 25.82 0.75
C ALA A 551 -19.82 24.96 1.57
N HIS A 552 -20.94 24.51 0.97
CA HIS A 552 -21.91 23.63 1.66
C HIS A 552 -21.35 22.24 1.99
N ALA A 553 -20.33 21.80 1.29
CA ALA A 553 -19.67 20.50 1.51
C ALA A 553 -18.40 20.60 2.40
N ASN A 554 -17.99 21.81 2.78
CA ASN A 554 -16.85 22.03 3.67
C ASN A 554 -16.87 21.19 4.96
N PRO A 555 -18.03 20.98 5.63
CA PRO A 555 -18.08 20.12 6.80
C PRO A 555 -17.66 18.67 6.52
N ILE A 556 -18.01 18.11 5.35
CA ILE A 556 -17.60 16.76 4.95
C ILE A 556 -16.09 16.73 4.73
N GLY A 557 -15.54 17.71 4.03
CA GLY A 557 -14.10 17.81 3.79
C GLY A 557 -13.30 17.98 5.07
N LEU A 558 -13.75 18.84 6.00
CA LEU A 558 -13.12 19.03 7.31
C LEU A 558 -13.16 17.73 8.12
N HIS A 559 -14.29 17.04 8.15
CA HIS A 559 -14.43 15.75 8.80
C HIS A 559 -13.45 14.71 8.21
N MET A 560 -13.30 14.67 6.90
CA MET A 560 -12.36 13.76 6.24
C MET A 560 -10.91 14.07 6.61
N VAL A 561 -10.47 15.32 6.53
CA VAL A 561 -9.07 15.67 6.84
C VAL A 561 -8.74 15.47 8.32
N SER A 562 -9.74 15.68 9.21
CA SER A 562 -9.58 15.44 10.65
C SER A 562 -9.34 13.95 10.96
N ASN A 563 -9.81 13.03 10.11
CA ASN A 563 -9.61 11.59 10.24
C ASN A 563 -8.40 11.06 9.48
N LEU A 564 -8.00 11.72 8.37
CA LEU A 564 -6.91 11.28 7.51
C LEU A 564 -5.51 11.57 8.07
N TYR A 565 -5.34 12.38 9.12
CA TYR A 565 -4.01 12.71 9.62
C TYR A 565 -3.21 11.46 10.04
N TRP A 566 -3.87 10.43 10.57
CA TRP A 566 -3.28 9.15 10.88
C TRP A 566 -2.74 8.43 9.63
N PHE A 567 -3.50 8.43 8.55
CA PHE A 567 -3.06 7.89 7.28
C PHE A 567 -1.80 8.60 6.77
N TRP A 568 -1.82 9.94 6.74
CA TRP A 568 -0.66 10.72 6.29
C TRP A 568 0.57 10.54 7.18
N LEU A 569 0.37 10.37 8.48
CA LEU A 569 1.45 10.10 9.42
C LEU A 569 2.15 8.78 9.12
N HIS A 570 1.41 7.74 8.74
CA HIS A 570 1.92 6.39 8.54
C HIS A 570 2.41 6.14 7.12
N GLU A 571 1.76 6.73 6.12
CA GLU A 571 2.09 6.55 4.70
C GLU A 571 3.10 7.60 4.18
N GLY A 572 3.56 8.52 5.02
CA GLY A 572 4.55 9.56 4.64
C GLY A 572 3.94 10.76 3.92
N GLY A 573 2.61 10.90 3.90
CA GLY A 573 1.87 11.98 3.26
C GLY A 573 1.86 13.31 4.02
N LEU A 574 2.86 13.62 4.84
CA LEU A 574 2.83 14.75 5.78
C LEU A 574 2.60 16.13 5.13
N LYS A 575 3.20 16.38 3.97
CA LYS A 575 3.04 17.66 3.26
C LYS A 575 1.62 17.83 2.71
N GLU A 576 1.09 16.78 2.10
CA GLU A 576 -0.30 16.77 1.60
C GLU A 576 -1.30 16.89 2.76
N GLY A 577 -1.03 16.17 3.87
CA GLY A 577 -1.83 16.27 5.07
C GLY A 577 -1.86 17.70 5.63
N LEU A 578 -0.71 18.34 5.74
CA LEU A 578 -0.62 19.72 6.21
C LEU A 578 -1.30 20.70 5.25
N PHE A 579 -1.16 20.50 3.94
CA PHE A 579 -1.81 21.31 2.93
C PHE A 579 -3.35 21.26 3.06
N TRP A 580 -3.93 20.05 3.13
CA TRP A 580 -5.38 19.90 3.26
C TRP A 580 -5.90 20.41 4.60
N LEU A 581 -5.21 20.10 5.71
CA LEU A 581 -5.57 20.59 7.03
C LEU A 581 -5.56 22.12 7.09
N ASN A 582 -4.53 22.77 6.55
CA ASN A 582 -4.48 24.24 6.49
C ASN A 582 -5.64 24.81 5.66
N ARG A 583 -5.87 24.26 4.45
CA ARG A 583 -6.95 24.73 3.57
C ARG A 583 -8.31 24.69 4.25
N PHE A 584 -8.66 23.58 4.91
CA PHE A 584 -9.95 23.47 5.59
C PHE A 584 -10.01 24.30 6.87
N LEU A 585 -8.95 24.39 7.64
CA LEU A 585 -8.91 25.20 8.85
C LEU A 585 -8.94 26.71 8.57
N GLU A 586 -8.44 27.16 7.41
CA GLU A 586 -8.42 28.56 6.99
C GLU A 586 -9.71 28.98 6.25
N SER A 587 -10.33 28.04 5.50
CA SER A 587 -11.52 28.34 4.68
C SER A 587 -12.82 28.44 5.49
N THR A 588 -12.79 28.03 6.75
CA THR A 588 -13.98 27.88 7.57
C THR A 588 -14.29 29.14 8.34
N VAL A 589 -15.46 29.70 8.07
CA VAL A 589 -16.08 30.72 8.93
C VAL A 589 -16.54 30.00 10.19
N HIS A 590 -15.97 30.34 11.33
CA HIS A 590 -16.00 29.62 12.59
C HIS A 590 -17.39 29.34 13.21
N GLU A 591 -18.46 29.88 12.69
CA GLU A 591 -19.79 29.87 13.32
C GLU A 591 -20.72 28.71 12.93
N GLU A 592 -20.37 27.92 11.87
CA GLU A 592 -21.31 26.93 11.32
C GLU A 592 -20.78 25.46 11.34
N LEU A 593 -19.58 25.20 11.90
CA LEU A 593 -18.95 23.89 11.82
C LEU A 593 -19.11 23.06 13.10
N PRO A 594 -19.18 21.71 12.97
CA PRO A 594 -19.08 20.81 14.11
C PRO A 594 -17.74 21.05 14.80
N GLY A 595 -17.76 21.67 15.97
CA GLY A 595 -16.57 22.05 16.72
C GLY A 595 -15.58 20.89 16.96
N GLY A 596 -16.07 19.64 17.01
CA GLY A 596 -15.27 18.43 17.19
C GLY A 596 -14.31 18.16 16.05
N ASP A 597 -14.78 18.20 14.79
CA ASP A 597 -13.92 17.98 13.64
C ASP A 597 -12.85 19.07 13.48
N PHE A 598 -13.20 20.31 13.78
CA PHE A 598 -12.26 21.42 13.75
C PHE A 598 -11.16 21.26 14.83
N ALA A 599 -11.54 20.90 16.05
CA ALA A 599 -10.61 20.64 17.13
C ALA A 599 -9.70 19.42 16.81
N LYS A 600 -10.25 18.35 16.22
CA LYS A 600 -9.52 17.16 15.78
C LYS A 600 -8.57 17.47 14.62
N ALA A 601 -8.97 18.32 13.67
CA ALA A 601 -8.12 18.77 12.59
C ALA A 601 -6.93 19.60 13.10
N LEU A 602 -7.14 20.46 14.10
CA LEU A 602 -6.07 21.19 14.79
C LEU A 602 -5.10 20.24 15.51
N HIS A 603 -5.61 19.22 16.19
CA HIS A 603 -4.79 18.16 16.80
C HIS A 603 -3.94 17.48 15.73
N GLY A 604 -4.55 16.98 14.64
CA GLY A 604 -3.84 16.33 13.53
C GLY A 604 -2.80 17.23 12.89
N ARG A 605 -3.10 18.53 12.69
CA ARG A 605 -2.12 19.52 12.22
C ARG A 605 -0.95 19.64 13.18
N GLY A 606 -1.21 19.75 14.48
CA GLY A 606 -0.18 19.83 15.51
C GLY A 606 0.73 18.61 15.53
N VAL A 607 0.17 17.39 15.39
CA VAL A 607 0.95 16.15 15.29
C VAL A 607 1.86 16.17 14.05
N ILE A 608 1.34 16.52 12.88
CA ILE A 608 2.13 16.58 11.65
C ILE A 608 3.24 17.64 11.75
N GLN A 609 2.93 18.84 12.25
CA GLN A 609 3.89 19.90 12.46
C GLN A 609 5.00 19.49 13.43
N PHE A 610 4.66 18.79 14.51
CA PHE A 610 5.62 18.22 15.45
C PHE A 610 6.58 17.24 14.78
N VAL A 611 6.04 16.28 14.02
CA VAL A 611 6.85 15.29 13.29
C VAL A 611 7.75 15.95 12.24
N GLN A 612 7.33 17.06 11.65
CA GLN A 612 8.15 17.86 10.73
C GLN A 612 9.18 18.77 11.43
N GLY A 613 9.22 18.78 12.78
CA GLY A 613 10.14 19.62 13.57
C GLY A 613 9.69 21.08 13.73
N ASN A 614 8.50 21.43 13.26
CA ASN A 614 7.95 22.78 13.42
C ASN A 614 7.23 22.92 14.79
N VAL A 615 8.04 22.96 15.85
CA VAL A 615 7.55 22.94 17.24
C VAL A 615 6.69 24.16 17.58
N LYS A 616 7.02 25.36 17.06
CA LYS A 616 6.27 26.59 17.36
C LYS A 616 4.82 26.52 16.87
N ASP A 617 4.61 26.13 15.62
CA ASP A 617 3.28 26.04 15.06
C ASP A 617 2.51 24.85 15.64
N ALA A 618 3.20 23.75 15.95
CA ALA A 618 2.61 22.61 16.66
C ALA A 618 2.05 23.03 18.04
N MET A 619 2.78 23.85 18.81
CA MET A 619 2.31 24.39 20.09
C MET A 619 1.01 25.20 19.94
N VAL A 620 0.95 26.08 18.93
CA VAL A 620 -0.26 26.87 18.64
C VAL A 620 -1.45 25.98 18.30
N SER A 621 -1.22 24.99 17.43
CA SER A 621 -2.26 24.05 17.00
C SER A 621 -2.77 23.20 18.16
N ALA A 622 -1.85 22.65 18.98
CA ALA A 622 -2.17 21.82 20.14
C ALA A 622 -2.91 22.60 21.22
N ALA A 623 -2.46 23.82 21.57
CA ALA A 623 -3.12 24.66 22.58
C ALA A 623 -4.57 24.95 22.20
N ARG A 624 -4.80 25.37 20.94
CA ARG A 624 -6.16 25.65 20.46
C ARG A 624 -7.04 24.39 20.43
N SER A 625 -6.44 23.23 20.12
CA SER A 625 -7.17 21.95 20.17
C SER A 625 -7.58 21.58 21.61
N VAL A 626 -6.71 21.82 22.60
CA VAL A 626 -7.02 21.61 24.02
C VAL A 626 -8.18 22.47 24.47
N ASP A 627 -8.14 23.80 24.17
CA ASP A 627 -9.21 24.72 24.55
C ASP A 627 -10.56 24.28 23.99
N LEU A 628 -10.60 23.97 22.68
CA LEU A 628 -11.83 23.51 22.03
C LEU A 628 -12.31 22.16 22.57
N ALA A 629 -11.40 21.21 22.81
CA ALA A 629 -11.79 19.90 23.35
C ALA A 629 -12.39 20.01 24.76
N ARG A 630 -11.92 20.98 25.58
CA ARG A 630 -12.50 21.31 26.87
C ARG A 630 -13.91 21.90 26.74
N ASP A 631 -14.07 22.87 25.85
CA ASP A 631 -15.37 23.54 25.62
C ASP A 631 -16.43 22.54 25.12
N LEU A 632 -16.01 21.57 24.29
CA LEU A 632 -16.85 20.51 23.72
C LEU A 632 -17.10 19.34 24.69
N ASN A 633 -16.38 19.28 25.82
CA ASN A 633 -16.36 18.12 26.71
C ASN A 633 -15.96 16.81 26.00
N ASP A 634 -15.08 16.87 24.96
CA ASP A 634 -14.54 15.70 24.27
C ASP A 634 -13.32 15.17 25.03
N SER A 635 -13.57 14.28 25.98
CA SER A 635 -12.52 13.71 26.84
C SER A 635 -11.43 12.96 26.06
N ALA A 636 -11.77 12.24 24.99
CA ALA A 636 -10.80 11.47 24.20
C ALA A 636 -9.84 12.40 23.42
N LEU A 637 -10.38 13.42 22.77
CA LEU A 637 -9.58 14.44 22.07
C LEU A 637 -8.78 15.28 23.04
N LEU A 638 -9.36 15.64 24.20
CA LEU A 638 -8.67 16.40 25.24
C LEU A 638 -7.46 15.65 25.76
N ALA A 639 -7.60 14.38 26.12
CA ALA A 639 -6.48 13.55 26.55
C ALA A 639 -5.36 13.47 25.49
N SER A 640 -5.74 13.26 24.21
CA SER A 640 -4.78 13.21 23.10
C SER A 640 -4.05 14.55 22.90
N SER A 641 -4.77 15.68 23.00
CA SER A 641 -4.21 17.02 22.76
C SER A 641 -3.34 17.50 23.94
N LEU A 642 -3.72 17.20 25.17
CA LEU A 642 -2.89 17.42 26.37
C LEU A 642 -1.58 16.63 26.29
N ARG A 643 -1.66 15.37 25.88
CA ARG A 643 -0.47 14.53 25.65
C ARG A 643 0.44 15.11 24.58
N LEU A 644 -0.11 15.61 23.47
CA LEU A 644 0.69 16.27 22.43
C LEU A 644 1.40 17.50 22.99
N MET A 645 0.70 18.36 23.73
CA MET A 645 1.32 19.52 24.37
C MET A 645 2.42 19.11 25.35
N ALA A 646 2.17 18.10 26.18
CA ALA A 646 3.18 17.59 27.11
C ALA A 646 4.44 17.10 26.35
N PHE A 647 4.28 16.36 25.24
CA PHE A 647 5.41 15.96 24.40
C PHE A 647 6.18 17.15 23.82
N LEU A 648 5.48 18.21 23.41
CA LEU A 648 6.11 19.43 22.90
C LEU A 648 6.94 20.12 23.98
N TYR A 649 6.45 20.21 25.23
CA TYR A 649 7.20 20.76 26.37
C TYR A 649 8.37 19.86 26.77
N ILE A 650 8.19 18.54 26.83
CA ILE A 650 9.28 17.59 27.14
C ILE A 650 10.42 17.76 26.12
N ASN A 651 10.12 17.89 24.83
CA ASN A 651 11.16 18.09 23.80
C ASN A 651 11.86 19.44 23.88
N GLN A 652 11.30 20.40 24.61
CA GLN A 652 11.93 21.70 24.89
C GLN A 652 12.60 21.75 26.27
N LEU A 653 12.64 20.63 26.99
CA LEU A 653 13.16 20.50 28.36
C LEU A 653 12.40 21.35 29.40
N HIS A 654 11.12 21.59 29.13
CA HIS A 654 10.19 22.34 30.02
C HIS A 654 9.36 21.35 30.84
N SER A 655 10.00 20.66 31.78
CA SER A 655 9.38 19.56 32.52
C SER A 655 8.29 20.02 33.48
N GLU A 656 8.41 21.25 34.07
CA GLU A 656 7.43 21.80 34.99
C GLU A 656 6.09 22.07 34.31
N GLU A 657 6.11 22.57 33.09
CA GLU A 657 4.91 22.82 32.29
C GLU A 657 4.30 21.52 31.72
N ALA A 658 5.12 20.51 31.45
CA ALA A 658 4.66 19.22 30.91
C ALA A 658 3.91 18.37 31.94
N GLU A 659 4.33 18.41 33.22
CA GLU A 659 3.83 17.47 34.24
C GLU A 659 2.32 17.60 34.50
N PRO A 660 1.72 18.78 34.72
CA PRO A 660 0.27 18.89 34.92
C PRO A 660 -0.53 18.43 33.70
N LEU A 661 -0.02 18.67 32.47
CA LEU A 661 -0.71 18.29 31.24
C LEU A 661 -0.76 16.77 31.04
N VAL A 662 0.38 16.11 31.26
CA VAL A 662 0.43 14.66 31.11
C VAL A 662 -0.34 13.96 32.22
N GLN A 663 -0.32 14.48 33.44
CA GLN A 663 -1.11 13.95 34.56
C GLN A 663 -2.61 14.03 34.24
N GLU A 664 -3.09 15.25 33.86
CA GLU A 664 -4.50 15.45 33.45
C GLU A 664 -4.88 14.46 32.32
N SER A 665 -4.02 14.25 31.32
CA SER A 665 -4.24 13.31 30.23
C SER A 665 -4.39 11.87 30.72
N VAL A 666 -3.55 11.43 31.66
CA VAL A 666 -3.62 10.10 32.29
C VAL A 666 -4.91 9.93 33.08
N ASP A 667 -5.29 10.94 33.88
CA ASP A 667 -6.48 10.88 34.72
C ASP A 667 -7.76 10.80 33.88
N ILE A 668 -7.88 11.62 32.84
CA ILE A 668 -8.99 11.55 31.87
C ILE A 668 -9.08 10.17 31.21
N ALA A 669 -7.93 9.64 30.74
CA ALA A 669 -7.92 8.34 30.09
C ALA A 669 -8.29 7.18 31.04
N ARG A 670 -7.94 7.27 32.32
CA ARG A 670 -8.37 6.32 33.36
C ARG A 670 -9.85 6.41 33.66
N GLU A 671 -10.39 7.60 33.82
CA GLU A 671 -11.80 7.83 34.09
C GLU A 671 -12.70 7.35 32.94
N THR A 672 -12.30 7.64 31.70
CA THR A 672 -13.03 7.23 30.49
C THR A 672 -12.80 5.78 30.10
N LYS A 673 -11.86 5.09 30.75
CA LYS A 673 -11.44 3.72 30.40
C LYS A 673 -10.93 3.58 28.96
N ASP A 674 -10.37 4.67 28.42
CA ASP A 674 -9.73 4.66 27.09
C ASP A 674 -8.32 4.08 27.22
N MET A 675 -8.22 2.77 27.07
CA MET A 675 -6.97 2.02 27.26
C MET A 675 -5.87 2.43 26.29
N TRP A 676 -6.22 2.86 25.06
CA TRP A 676 -5.22 3.32 24.10
C TRP A 676 -4.64 4.68 24.49
N ASN A 677 -5.50 5.66 24.80
CA ASN A 677 -5.04 6.96 25.28
C ASN A 677 -4.31 6.85 26.62
N LEU A 678 -4.74 5.93 27.51
CA LEU A 678 -4.04 5.66 28.75
C LEU A 678 -2.61 5.17 28.49
N ALA A 679 -2.44 4.16 27.63
CA ALA A 679 -1.13 3.64 27.26
C ALA A 679 -0.22 4.73 26.70
N ALA A 680 -0.74 5.54 25.77
CA ALA A 680 0.01 6.63 25.13
C ALA A 680 0.37 7.76 26.09
N SER A 681 -0.53 8.11 27.03
CA SER A 681 -0.29 9.14 28.06
C SER A 681 0.72 8.65 29.11
N LEU A 682 0.66 7.39 29.52
CA LEU A 682 1.64 6.76 30.39
C LEU A 682 3.04 6.73 29.74
N HIS A 683 3.13 6.52 28.42
CA HIS A 683 4.39 6.63 27.69
C HIS A 683 4.95 8.06 27.77
N ALA A 684 4.11 9.06 27.53
CA ALA A 684 4.53 10.46 27.66
C ALA A 684 4.99 10.79 29.08
N TYR A 685 4.26 10.32 30.09
CA TYR A 685 4.63 10.54 31.49
C TYR A 685 5.94 9.82 31.85
N GLY A 686 6.13 8.59 31.39
CA GLY A 686 7.39 7.87 31.54
C GLY A 686 8.57 8.61 30.92
N LYS A 687 8.37 9.22 29.73
CA LYS A 687 9.41 10.07 29.10
C LYS A 687 9.70 11.32 29.91
N LEU A 688 8.70 11.99 30.48
CA LEU A 688 8.90 13.11 31.38
C LEU A 688 9.76 12.71 32.60
N LYS A 689 9.45 11.56 33.23
CA LYS A 689 10.23 11.04 34.34
C LYS A 689 11.66 10.67 33.96
N LEU A 690 11.91 10.22 32.71
CA LEU A 690 13.27 10.03 32.19
C LEU A 690 14.05 11.35 32.12
N GLU A 691 13.41 12.42 31.62
CA GLU A 691 14.03 13.78 31.60
C GLU A 691 14.31 14.32 33.00
N GLN A 692 13.42 14.07 33.95
CA GLN A 692 13.59 14.41 35.35
C GLN A 692 14.62 13.52 36.08
N LYS A 693 15.17 12.49 35.40
CA LYS A 693 16.10 11.48 35.91
C LYS A 693 15.49 10.57 37.00
N GLU A 694 14.18 10.49 37.07
CA GLU A 694 13.41 9.63 37.98
C GLU A 694 13.22 8.24 37.33
N PHE A 695 14.34 7.52 37.12
CA PHE A 695 14.38 6.32 36.28
C PHE A 695 13.53 5.16 36.81
N HIS A 696 13.34 5.07 38.12
CA HIS A 696 12.52 4.04 38.74
C HIS A 696 11.04 4.25 38.42
N ASP A 697 10.55 5.49 38.61
CA ASP A 697 9.16 5.84 38.34
C ASP A 697 8.86 5.79 36.83
N ALA A 698 9.82 6.24 36.01
CA ALA A 698 9.76 6.06 34.56
C ALA A 698 9.58 4.58 34.18
N SER A 699 10.36 3.67 34.79
CA SER A 699 10.24 2.23 34.51
C SER A 699 8.88 1.66 34.87
N ILE A 700 8.24 2.12 35.96
CA ILE A 700 6.90 1.68 36.35
C ILE A 700 5.86 2.14 35.31
N LEU A 701 5.85 3.45 34.99
CA LEU A 701 4.92 4.03 34.03
C LEU A 701 5.06 3.42 32.64
N LEU A 702 6.28 3.20 32.18
CA LEU A 702 6.55 2.60 30.86
C LEU A 702 6.15 1.12 30.78
N LYS A 703 6.28 0.35 31.86
CA LYS A 703 5.77 -1.02 31.94
C LYS A 703 4.25 -1.06 31.89
N GLU A 704 3.59 -0.13 32.59
CA GLU A 704 2.14 0.02 32.54
C GLU A 704 1.69 0.40 31.11
N SER A 705 2.41 1.31 30.42
CA SER A 705 2.17 1.68 29.04
C SER A 705 2.28 0.49 28.09
N VAL A 706 3.37 -0.29 28.19
CA VAL A 706 3.55 -1.53 27.42
C VAL A 706 2.38 -2.49 27.63
N TYR A 707 1.99 -2.73 28.90
CA TYR A 707 0.88 -3.61 29.24
C TYR A 707 -0.43 -3.19 28.54
N PHE A 708 -0.79 -1.90 28.57
CA PHE A 708 -2.03 -1.44 27.94
C PHE A 708 -1.97 -1.46 26.42
N PHE A 709 -0.83 -1.15 25.78
CA PHE A 709 -0.71 -1.30 24.33
C PHE A 709 -0.79 -2.75 23.88
N GLU A 710 -0.22 -3.68 24.65
CA GLU A 710 -0.34 -5.12 24.39
C GLU A 710 -1.81 -5.59 24.57
N LEU A 711 -2.52 -5.07 25.58
CA LEU A 711 -3.92 -5.38 25.84
C LEU A 711 -4.83 -4.95 24.70
N VAL A 712 -4.62 -3.74 24.15
CA VAL A 712 -5.37 -3.26 22.97
C VAL A 712 -4.83 -3.80 21.65
N GLN A 713 -3.79 -4.63 21.70
CA GLN A 713 -3.13 -5.24 20.55
C GLN A 713 -2.59 -4.24 19.52
N ASP A 714 -2.23 -3.04 19.95
CA ASP A 714 -1.54 -2.08 19.11
C ASP A 714 -0.04 -2.38 19.09
N LYS A 715 0.35 -3.27 18.19
CA LYS A 715 1.73 -3.74 18.04
C LYS A 715 2.70 -2.66 17.54
N TRP A 716 2.22 -1.54 17.03
CA TRP A 716 3.11 -0.49 16.56
C TRP A 716 3.50 0.51 17.64
N GLU A 717 2.48 1.10 18.28
CA GLU A 717 2.72 2.14 19.29
C GLU A 717 3.54 1.64 20.49
N VAL A 718 3.49 0.33 20.78
CA VAL A 718 4.27 -0.29 21.86
C VAL A 718 5.79 -0.21 21.64
N SER A 719 6.26 0.07 20.41
CA SER A 719 7.71 0.19 20.10
C SER A 719 8.36 1.36 20.82
N GLY A 720 7.67 2.51 20.95
CA GLY A 720 8.15 3.68 21.67
C GLY A 720 8.33 3.45 23.18
N PRO A 721 7.33 2.94 23.90
CA PRO A 721 7.49 2.50 25.29
C PRO A 721 8.62 1.50 25.53
N TYR A 722 8.81 0.51 24.65
CA TYR A 722 9.96 -0.41 24.77
C TYR A 722 11.30 0.30 24.62
N GLU A 723 11.44 1.23 23.67
CA GLU A 723 12.64 2.06 23.52
C GLU A 723 12.93 2.85 24.80
N SER A 724 11.92 3.55 25.32
CA SER A 724 12.04 4.37 26.53
C SER A 724 12.31 3.51 27.77
N LEU A 725 11.70 2.31 27.87
CA LEU A 725 11.96 1.36 28.94
C LEU A 725 13.39 0.78 28.86
N GLY A 726 13.92 0.55 27.67
CA GLY A 726 15.30 0.17 27.45
C GLY A 726 16.27 1.21 27.98
N TYR A 727 15.97 2.49 27.76
CA TYR A 727 16.78 3.59 28.33
C TYR A 727 16.65 3.68 29.85
N ALA A 728 15.44 3.54 30.41
CA ALA A 728 15.25 3.50 31.87
C ALA A 728 16.07 2.36 32.52
N ALA A 729 15.98 1.15 31.93
CA ALA A 729 16.71 -0.02 32.41
C ALA A 729 18.24 0.18 32.35
N LEU A 730 18.74 0.82 31.27
CA LEU A 730 20.15 1.17 31.14
C LEU A 730 20.61 2.07 32.30
N LYS A 731 19.85 3.12 32.61
CA LYS A 731 20.15 4.06 33.68
C LYS A 731 20.08 3.44 35.08
N LEU A 732 19.26 2.38 35.24
CA LEU A 732 19.17 1.60 36.47
C LEU A 732 20.24 0.50 36.58
N GLY A 733 21.16 0.40 35.60
CA GLY A 733 22.21 -0.65 35.57
C GLY A 733 21.71 -2.06 35.18
N GLN A 734 20.46 -2.17 34.70
CA GLN A 734 19.83 -3.42 34.29
C GLN A 734 20.12 -3.71 32.79
N ILE A 735 21.40 -3.95 32.47
CA ILE A 735 21.92 -3.95 31.11
C ILE A 735 21.23 -4.99 30.21
N ASP A 736 21.08 -6.23 30.71
CA ASP A 736 20.46 -7.30 29.90
C ASP A 736 18.97 -7.00 29.60
N GLN A 737 18.23 -6.43 30.56
CA GLN A 737 16.86 -5.98 30.33
C GLN A 737 16.79 -4.81 29.32
N SER A 738 17.76 -3.91 29.38
CA SER A 738 17.89 -2.81 28.42
C SER A 738 18.07 -3.34 27.00
N ILE A 739 18.97 -4.31 26.80
CA ILE A 739 19.21 -4.97 25.49
C ILE A 739 17.92 -5.62 25.00
N GLU A 740 17.22 -6.36 25.85
CA GLU A 740 15.95 -7.01 25.47
C GLU A 740 14.89 -6.00 25.00
N CYS A 741 14.73 -4.90 25.75
CA CYS A 741 13.76 -3.87 25.40
C CYS A 741 14.10 -3.17 24.08
N PHE A 742 15.37 -2.83 23.83
CA PHE A 742 15.76 -2.23 22.55
C PHE A 742 15.59 -3.21 21.39
N LYS A 743 15.92 -4.48 21.55
CA LYS A 743 15.66 -5.51 20.52
C LYS A 743 14.18 -5.66 20.21
N LYS A 744 13.29 -5.64 21.21
CA LYS A 744 11.83 -5.64 21.00
C LYS A 744 11.38 -4.41 20.22
N SER A 745 11.84 -3.22 20.59
CA SER A 745 11.54 -1.98 19.87
C SER A 745 12.01 -2.04 18.41
N ILE A 746 13.22 -2.52 18.15
CA ILE A 746 13.78 -2.68 16.80
C ILE A 746 12.94 -3.66 15.97
N THR A 747 12.59 -4.82 16.52
CA THR A 747 11.78 -5.85 15.84
C THR A 747 10.43 -5.30 15.42
N ILE A 748 9.74 -4.59 16.33
CA ILE A 748 8.45 -3.98 16.04
C ILE A 748 8.59 -2.88 14.95
N SER A 749 9.59 -2.01 15.09
CA SER A 749 9.83 -0.92 14.14
C SER A 749 10.19 -1.42 12.73
N GLN A 750 10.82 -2.58 12.62
CA GLN A 750 11.11 -3.24 11.34
C GLN A 750 9.81 -3.63 10.62
N ILE A 751 8.90 -4.30 11.32
CA ILE A 751 7.64 -4.81 10.75
C ILE A 751 6.79 -3.64 10.20
N TYR A 752 6.77 -2.52 10.91
CA TYR A 752 5.89 -1.39 10.61
C TYR A 752 6.58 -0.22 9.91
N LYS A 753 7.81 -0.39 9.41
CA LYS A 753 8.59 0.63 8.69
C LYS A 753 8.82 1.94 9.47
N GLY A 754 8.77 1.90 10.80
CA GLY A 754 8.96 3.03 11.71
C GLY A 754 10.43 3.47 11.79
N THR A 755 10.88 4.25 10.80
CA THR A 755 12.30 4.53 10.57
C THR A 755 12.96 5.35 11.68
N TRP A 756 12.25 6.30 12.29
CA TRP A 756 12.77 7.14 13.36
C TRP A 756 12.97 6.36 14.68
N ILE A 757 11.97 5.59 15.11
CA ILE A 757 12.09 4.75 16.31
C ILE A 757 13.16 3.66 16.10
N LEU A 758 13.31 3.15 14.89
CA LEU A 758 14.33 2.18 14.55
C LEU A 758 15.75 2.74 14.81
N SER A 759 16.06 3.95 14.36
CA SER A 759 17.39 4.55 14.59
C SER A 759 17.66 4.76 16.09
N ARG A 760 16.64 5.16 16.86
CA ARG A 760 16.74 5.29 18.32
C ARG A 760 16.97 3.94 19.01
N GLY A 761 16.25 2.91 18.60
CA GLY A 761 16.43 1.56 19.14
C GLY A 761 17.84 1.02 18.89
N ILE A 762 18.38 1.18 17.67
CA ILE A 762 19.75 0.76 17.32
C ILE A 762 20.78 1.52 18.14
N GLU A 763 20.65 2.83 18.29
CA GLU A 763 21.55 3.66 19.07
C GLU A 763 21.52 3.28 20.56
N GLY A 764 20.31 3.12 21.13
CA GLY A 764 20.14 2.66 22.51
C GLY A 764 20.74 1.29 22.74
N LEU A 765 20.56 0.35 21.79
CA LEU A 765 21.18 -0.98 21.83
C LEU A 765 22.71 -0.87 21.80
N ALA A 766 23.28 -0.01 20.97
CA ALA A 766 24.72 0.23 20.91
C ALA A 766 25.28 0.72 22.26
N ILE A 767 24.58 1.67 22.90
CA ILE A 767 24.96 2.19 24.21
C ILE A 767 24.86 1.09 25.30
N ALA A 768 23.85 0.22 25.21
CA ALA A 768 23.72 -0.91 26.12
C ALA A 768 24.86 -1.92 25.95
N PHE A 769 25.30 -2.21 24.71
CA PHE A 769 26.49 -3.02 24.47
C PHE A 769 27.78 -2.36 24.95
N TRP A 770 27.94 -1.04 24.78
CA TRP A 770 29.03 -0.31 25.38
C TRP A 770 29.06 -0.47 26.91
N ALA A 771 27.93 -0.32 27.58
CA ALA A 771 27.79 -0.52 29.01
C ALA A 771 28.12 -1.97 29.44
N LYS A 772 27.86 -2.95 28.57
CA LYS A 772 28.23 -4.38 28.73
C LYS A 772 29.71 -4.63 28.43
N LYS A 773 30.47 -3.64 27.98
CA LYS A 773 31.85 -3.74 27.50
C LYS A 773 32.06 -4.57 26.23
N ALA A 774 31.03 -4.74 25.44
CA ALA A 774 31.06 -5.34 24.11
C ALA A 774 31.39 -4.26 23.08
N TYR A 775 32.65 -3.80 23.08
CA TYR A 775 33.09 -2.59 22.35
C TYR A 775 33.01 -2.71 20.83
N PRO A 776 33.36 -3.84 20.18
CA PRO A 776 33.20 -3.99 18.73
C PRO A 776 31.74 -3.88 18.29
N GLU A 777 30.83 -4.56 18.97
CA GLU A 777 29.38 -4.55 18.69
C GLU A 777 28.82 -3.13 18.88
N ALA A 778 29.18 -2.47 19.97
CA ALA A 778 28.77 -1.09 20.24
C ALA A 778 29.21 -0.15 19.10
N THR A 779 30.46 -0.26 18.64
CA THR A 779 31.03 0.58 17.58
C THR A 779 30.31 0.37 16.24
N ILE A 780 30.05 -0.91 15.86
CA ILE A 780 29.29 -1.23 14.63
C ILE A 780 27.90 -0.62 14.69
N LEU A 781 27.17 -0.78 15.80
CA LEU A 781 25.81 -0.31 15.95
C LEU A 781 25.73 1.22 16.05
N LEU A 782 26.70 1.92 16.70
CA LEU A 782 26.74 3.37 16.70
C LEU A 782 26.91 3.94 15.29
N SER A 783 27.85 3.39 14.53
CA SER A 783 28.06 3.83 13.15
C SER A 783 26.87 3.50 12.23
N ALA A 784 26.20 2.36 12.46
CA ALA A 784 24.98 1.99 11.76
C ALA A 784 23.80 2.89 12.13
N ALA A 785 23.64 3.26 13.40
CA ALA A 785 22.62 4.22 13.85
C ALA A 785 22.83 5.61 13.23
N GLU A 786 24.08 6.08 13.15
CA GLU A 786 24.41 7.32 12.45
C GLU A 786 24.02 7.27 10.97
N LYS A 787 24.39 6.20 10.26
CA LYS A 787 23.97 5.97 8.87
C LYS A 787 22.44 5.97 8.72
N CYS A 788 21.74 5.31 9.64
CA CYS A 788 20.28 5.34 9.65
C CYS A 788 19.75 6.77 9.83
N ARG A 789 20.25 7.54 10.77
CA ARG A 789 19.84 8.95 10.95
C ARG A 789 20.09 9.78 9.69
N GLU A 790 21.27 9.67 9.10
CA GLU A 790 21.61 10.34 7.84
C GLU A 790 20.63 9.98 6.70
N SER A 791 20.25 8.72 6.60
CA SER A 791 19.33 8.25 5.56
C SER A 791 17.90 8.78 5.69
N PHE A 792 17.50 9.23 6.88
CA PHE A 792 16.16 9.77 7.17
C PHE A 792 16.12 11.29 7.21
N GLY A 793 17.25 11.97 6.92
CA GLY A 793 17.32 13.42 6.99
C GLY A 793 17.14 13.98 8.41
N GLY A 794 17.27 13.13 9.41
CA GLY A 794 17.34 13.56 10.81
C GLY A 794 18.56 14.46 11.00
N ALA A 795 18.48 15.42 11.96
CA ALA A 795 19.63 16.19 12.37
C ALA A 795 20.77 15.22 12.72
N ALA A 796 22.01 15.60 12.42
CA ALA A 796 23.20 14.82 12.78
C ALA A 796 23.36 14.62 14.31
N ILE A 797 22.38 15.09 15.08
CA ILE A 797 22.36 15.02 16.55
C ILE A 797 21.97 13.60 16.98
N PRO A 798 22.78 12.94 17.81
CA PRO A 798 22.44 11.65 18.41
C PRO A 798 21.13 11.69 19.19
N ASN A 799 20.40 10.57 19.22
CA ASN A 799 19.15 10.46 19.96
C ASN A 799 19.38 10.48 21.50
N PHE A 800 20.56 10.03 21.92
CA PHE A 800 21.04 10.05 23.30
C PHE A 800 22.39 10.78 23.36
N PRO A 801 22.41 12.13 23.19
CA PRO A 801 23.66 12.85 22.91
C PRO A 801 24.71 12.75 24.03
N VAL A 802 24.29 12.66 25.27
CA VAL A 802 25.22 12.55 26.41
C VAL A 802 25.87 11.16 26.41
N GLU A 803 25.08 10.11 26.38
CA GLU A 803 25.56 8.73 26.42
C GLU A 803 26.33 8.37 25.16
N HIS A 804 25.87 8.84 24.01
CA HIS A 804 26.55 8.66 22.72
C HIS A 804 27.97 9.24 22.75
N ASN A 805 28.12 10.48 23.21
CA ASN A 805 29.42 11.12 23.27
C ASN A 805 30.35 10.46 24.29
N VAL A 806 29.80 10.05 25.45
CA VAL A 806 30.59 9.32 26.47
C VAL A 806 31.04 7.97 25.92
N ALA A 807 30.13 7.21 25.29
CA ALA A 807 30.47 5.94 24.69
C ALA A 807 31.51 6.09 23.57
N LEU A 808 31.36 7.10 22.71
CA LEU A 808 32.27 7.35 21.59
C LEU A 808 33.69 7.70 22.09
N LEU A 809 33.80 8.56 23.10
CA LEU A 809 35.08 8.91 23.71
C LEU A 809 35.79 7.70 24.37
N ASP A 810 35.02 6.90 25.11
CA ASP A 810 35.54 5.70 25.74
C ASP A 810 36.02 4.65 24.71
N LEU A 811 35.23 4.44 23.64
CA LEU A 811 35.60 3.55 22.54
C LEU A 811 36.88 4.00 21.82
N GLN A 812 37.08 5.31 21.66
CA GLN A 812 38.32 5.88 21.11
C GLN A 812 39.54 5.69 22.02
N HIS A 813 39.35 5.56 23.31
CA HIS A 813 40.41 5.25 24.27
C HIS A 813 40.73 3.75 24.38
N VAL A 814 39.69 2.90 24.26
CA VAL A 814 39.84 1.44 24.45
C VAL A 814 40.32 0.76 23.17
N LEU A 815 39.85 1.18 22.01
CA LEU A 815 40.25 0.65 20.70
C LEU A 815 41.36 1.51 20.13
N ASN A 816 42.36 0.93 19.46
CA ASN A 816 43.34 1.73 18.74
C ASN A 816 42.70 2.39 17.50
N GLU A 817 43.32 3.45 16.99
CA GLU A 817 42.78 4.29 15.94
C GLU A 817 42.45 3.50 14.65
N GLN A 818 43.26 2.49 14.31
CA GLN A 818 43.02 1.66 13.14
C GLN A 818 41.85 0.69 13.36
N GLU A 819 41.78 0.02 14.50
CA GLU A 819 40.65 -0.86 14.85
C GLU A 819 39.32 -0.11 14.88
N MET A 820 39.33 1.08 15.53
CA MET A 820 38.13 1.93 15.58
C MET A 820 37.65 2.28 14.17
N ARG A 821 38.57 2.67 13.27
CA ARG A 821 38.27 3.05 11.88
C ARG A 821 37.73 1.90 11.07
N ASP A 822 38.32 0.72 11.21
CA ASP A 822 37.92 -0.48 10.46
C ASP A 822 36.53 -0.96 10.91
N ILE A 823 36.27 -1.01 12.22
CA ILE A 823 34.98 -1.40 12.79
C ILE A 823 33.88 -0.38 12.45
N TRP A 824 34.19 0.93 12.51
CA TRP A 824 33.28 2.01 12.14
C TRP A 824 32.86 1.92 10.67
N ASN A 825 33.85 1.73 9.78
CA ASN A 825 33.59 1.56 8.35
C ASN A 825 32.76 0.30 8.06
N LYS A 826 32.97 -0.79 8.82
CA LYS A 826 32.13 -1.98 8.72
C LYS A 826 30.67 -1.65 9.00
N GLY A 827 30.36 -0.93 10.08
CA GLY A 827 28.99 -0.51 10.39
C GLY A 827 28.37 0.42 9.34
N LYS A 828 29.16 1.40 8.84
CA LYS A 828 28.73 2.28 7.72
C LYS A 828 28.48 1.53 6.41
N SER A 829 29.16 0.40 6.17
CA SER A 829 29.00 -0.41 4.96
C SER A 829 27.75 -1.29 4.97
N LEU A 830 27.18 -1.60 6.13
CA LEU A 830 26.00 -2.48 6.26
C LEU A 830 24.79 -1.89 5.55
N THR A 831 24.03 -2.75 4.85
CA THR A 831 22.69 -2.40 4.35
C THR A 831 21.69 -2.33 5.50
N LYS A 832 20.51 -1.75 5.29
CA LYS A 832 19.46 -1.68 6.30
C LYS A 832 19.11 -3.06 6.87
N ASP A 833 18.99 -4.06 6.01
CA ASP A 833 18.66 -5.43 6.40
C ASP A 833 19.79 -6.09 7.19
N GLN A 834 21.04 -5.83 6.79
CA GLN A 834 22.21 -6.31 7.55
C GLN A 834 22.32 -5.63 8.91
N ILE A 835 21.98 -4.33 9.03
CA ILE A 835 21.93 -3.63 10.31
C ILE A 835 20.89 -4.28 11.22
N LEU A 836 19.71 -4.56 10.68
CA LEU A 836 18.61 -5.19 11.42
C LEU A 836 18.98 -6.61 11.87
N ALA A 837 19.48 -7.44 10.96
CA ALA A 837 19.93 -8.78 11.28
C ALA A 837 21.03 -8.74 12.37
N TYR A 838 22.04 -7.91 12.21
CA TYR A 838 23.10 -7.74 13.18
C TYR A 838 22.58 -7.29 14.54
N SER A 839 21.65 -6.31 14.58
CA SER A 839 21.06 -5.79 15.82
C SER A 839 20.27 -6.85 16.60
N LEU A 840 19.66 -7.80 15.92
CA LEU A 840 18.82 -8.83 16.54
C LEU A 840 19.62 -10.11 16.90
N GLU A 841 20.64 -10.45 16.12
CA GLU A 841 21.48 -11.64 16.32
C GLU A 841 22.53 -11.44 17.43
N THR A 842 23.07 -10.23 17.55
CA THR A 842 24.05 -9.84 18.59
C THR A 842 23.37 -9.74 19.95
#